data_2a5ce7a4759977455178a7f8bce004a6
#
_entry.id   2a5ce7a4759977455178a7f8bce004a6
#
_cell.length_a   1.000
_cell.length_b   1.000
_cell.length_c   1.000
_cell.angle_alpha   90.00
_cell.angle_beta   90.00
_cell.angle_gamma   90.00
#
_symmetry.space_group_name_H-M   'P 1'
#
loop_
_entity.id
_entity.type
_entity.pdbx_description
1 polymer ?
#
loop_
_entity_poly.entity_id
_entity_poly.type
_entity_poly.pdbx_seq_one_letter_code
_entity_poly.pdbx_strand_id
1 'polypeptide(L)'
;MKLRSFLRHAAVVGLAALASGCARDDARTEVALRLGPAHFGRDTGPGRAPVLQIGEEARPVIDAPAVDVLAHRRGIPIRDGLARFTVQLGPEARTMPDDAFLLAVKRVRSVPAGDEIEVGASAIHFVRRDSAWRLLRPADDPSRVTIEVDEPDAAPDTTLEVQIQSIGRAASELESAPFALPPGARLLLGYGLARPPLDAAGASAFRAALACDGRAEVVLLDEHLAGAAAQAARWHDAAPEPGDAGESCRLRLRVSGTAADAGSGVWATPMILARAPRDVPPRRNVVLISLDTLRADHLSSYGYPRATSPRMDALLAARGTLFEDVATTFPLTSPGHMSLMTGLFAGAMPRPGVLDPWTPATLLAEALRDAGYLTGAYTEDALLAGLFGFWFGFDRFVERPLVAEARGTATFADGARFLRANRDRRFFLFLHTYKVHAPYVSSPAYAGFADPADWDGPLANRGVPPERRADVDAYDRAIREADDQVAAFLAELDRLGLADDTYVVVTSDHGEAFGEHGLVGHGFGGHQEQLHIPLLLRGPEVPAGGRVATPASIVDVLPTLLDLLGLPPIDAQGRSLRAALTGAREVAAAPRPLPFTWIGKEARGVRHGSVKLLATADQPPLLFDLASDPDERRPLDDPALLATQRSVLASAERADAERRTALAAAGEKRQGGVASERIMESLRALGYVQ
;
A
#
# COMPACT_ATOMS: atom_id res chain seq x y z
N MET A 1 -73.91 11.98 -25.49
CA MET A 1 -73.82 11.38 -24.13
C MET A 1 -73.49 9.89 -24.26
N LYS A 2 -72.25 9.49 -24.44
CA LYS A 2 -71.73 8.14 -24.39
C LYS A 2 -70.28 8.17 -24.97
N LEU A 3 -69.36 8.90 -24.32
CA LEU A 3 -67.96 8.84 -24.66
C LEU A 3 -67.06 9.32 -23.49
N ARG A 4 -67.44 9.02 -22.25
CA ARG A 4 -66.65 9.37 -21.05
C ARG A 4 -66.50 8.24 -20.02
N SER A 5 -66.80 6.99 -20.40
CA SER A 5 -66.71 5.83 -19.47
C SER A 5 -65.63 4.81 -19.82
N PHE A 6 -64.78 5.04 -20.83
CA PHE A 6 -63.77 4.06 -21.23
C PHE A 6 -62.32 4.42 -20.90
N LEU A 7 -62.08 5.56 -20.24
CA LEU A 7 -60.73 6.04 -19.89
C LEU A 7 -60.41 6.00 -18.40
N ARG A 8 -61.22 5.35 -17.57
CA ARG A 8 -60.92 5.20 -16.14
C ARG A 8 -60.58 3.79 -15.67
N HIS A 9 -60.58 2.79 -16.54
CA HIS A 9 -60.19 1.41 -16.18
C HIS A 9 -58.86 0.92 -16.78
N ALA A 10 -58.21 1.74 -17.61
CA ALA A 10 -56.86 1.41 -18.15
C ALA A 10 -55.68 1.99 -17.36
N ALA A 11 -55.94 2.82 -16.34
CA ALA A 11 -54.89 3.50 -15.56
C ALA A 11 -54.58 2.84 -14.20
N VAL A 12 -55.26 1.75 -13.83
CA VAL A 12 -55.07 1.08 -12.53
C VAL A 12 -54.38 -0.29 -12.68
N VAL A 13 -54.26 -0.84 -13.89
CA VAL A 13 -53.57 -2.10 -14.14
C VAL A 13 -52.10 -1.88 -14.60
N GLY A 14 -51.76 -0.62 -14.97
CA GLY A 14 -50.39 -0.26 -15.41
C GLY A 14 -49.41 0.17 -14.30
N LEU A 15 -49.90 0.38 -13.05
CA LEU A 15 -49.03 0.81 -11.93
C LEU A 15 -48.73 -0.28 -10.89
N ALA A 16 -49.28 -1.48 -11.06
CA ALA A 16 -48.93 -2.62 -10.18
C ALA A 16 -47.84 -3.53 -10.77
N ALA A 17 -47.38 -3.28 -12.01
CA ALA A 17 -46.34 -4.07 -12.66
C ALA A 17 -44.93 -3.40 -12.66
N LEU A 18 -44.79 -2.20 -12.03
CA LEU A 18 -43.51 -1.49 -11.90
C LEU A 18 -42.99 -1.43 -10.47
N ALA A 19 -43.64 -2.14 -9.52
CA ALA A 19 -43.18 -2.28 -8.14
C ALA A 19 -42.63 -3.67 -7.79
N SER A 20 -42.54 -4.58 -8.75
CA SER A 20 -41.58 -5.71 -8.68
C SER A 20 -40.25 -5.20 -9.27
N GLY A 21 -39.64 -4.23 -8.59
CA GLY A 21 -38.20 -4.01 -8.70
C GLY A 21 -37.58 -5.37 -8.46
N CYS A 22 -36.90 -5.90 -9.48
CA CYS A 22 -35.97 -6.98 -9.29
C CYS A 22 -35.17 -6.65 -8.05
N ALA A 23 -35.44 -7.35 -6.95
CA ALA A 23 -34.48 -7.44 -5.87
C ALA A 23 -33.20 -7.94 -6.61
N ARG A 24 -32.25 -7.05 -6.83
CA ARG A 24 -30.94 -7.45 -7.25
C ARG A 24 -30.54 -8.51 -6.27
N ASP A 25 -30.31 -9.71 -6.76
CA ASP A 25 -29.76 -10.79 -5.95
C ASP A 25 -28.38 -10.29 -5.49
N ASP A 26 -28.36 -9.63 -4.35
CA ASP A 26 -27.21 -8.90 -3.78
C ASP A 26 -26.19 -9.88 -3.16
N ALA A 27 -26.20 -11.12 -3.68
CA ALA A 27 -25.35 -12.20 -3.26
C ALA A 27 -23.94 -12.05 -3.83
N ARG A 28 -23.23 -10.99 -3.39
CA ARG A 28 -21.79 -10.91 -3.63
C ARG A 28 -21.08 -12.03 -2.89
N THR A 29 -20.00 -12.51 -3.52
CA THR A 29 -19.13 -13.48 -2.88
C THR A 29 -18.12 -12.78 -1.97
N GLU A 30 -17.84 -13.42 -0.84
CA GLU A 30 -16.80 -13.04 0.12
C GLU A 30 -15.73 -14.14 0.16
N VAL A 31 -14.53 -13.79 0.62
CA VAL A 31 -13.49 -14.79 0.89
C VAL A 31 -13.85 -15.51 2.18
N ALA A 32 -14.42 -16.70 2.06
CA ALA A 32 -14.84 -17.52 3.19
C ALA A 32 -13.66 -18.17 3.92
N LEU A 33 -12.61 -18.53 3.17
CA LEU A 33 -11.42 -19.17 3.75
C LEU A 33 -10.20 -18.87 2.87
N ARG A 34 -9.07 -18.61 3.52
CA ARG A 34 -7.73 -18.58 2.90
C ARG A 34 -6.95 -19.78 3.36
N LEU A 35 -6.48 -20.60 2.41
CA LEU A 35 -5.65 -21.76 2.69
C LEU A 35 -4.18 -21.32 2.80
N GLY A 36 -3.82 -20.73 3.93
CA GLY A 36 -2.45 -20.29 4.21
C GLY A 36 -1.50 -21.48 4.51
N PRO A 37 -0.20 -21.21 4.77
CA PRO A 37 0.85 -22.22 4.97
C PRO A 37 0.49 -23.33 5.96
N ALA A 38 -0.12 -22.97 7.08
CA ALA A 38 -0.52 -23.94 8.12
C ALA A 38 -1.49 -25.02 7.60
N HIS A 39 -2.35 -24.70 6.62
CA HIS A 39 -3.25 -25.69 5.99
C HIS A 39 -2.49 -26.74 5.16
N PHE A 40 -1.24 -26.46 4.79
CA PHE A 40 -0.37 -27.38 4.04
C PHE A 40 0.73 -27.97 4.92
N GLY A 41 0.58 -27.95 6.24
CA GLY A 41 1.55 -28.51 7.18
C GLY A 41 2.90 -27.76 7.17
N ARG A 42 2.91 -26.50 6.74
CA ARG A 42 4.09 -25.64 6.75
C ARG A 42 4.06 -24.82 8.04
N ASP A 43 5.04 -25.05 8.88
CA ASP A 43 5.26 -24.23 10.08
C ASP A 43 6.03 -22.96 9.68
N THR A 44 5.31 -21.86 9.58
CA THR A 44 5.91 -20.53 9.37
C THR A 44 6.11 -19.76 10.67
N GLY A 45 5.95 -20.45 11.83
CA GLY A 45 5.91 -19.82 13.15
C GLY A 45 4.57 -19.09 13.37
N PRO A 46 4.38 -18.40 14.49
CA PRO A 46 3.18 -17.59 14.76
C PRO A 46 3.13 -16.33 13.90
N GLY A 47 3.51 -16.44 12.63
CA GLY A 47 3.65 -15.37 11.67
C GLY A 47 2.63 -15.44 10.54
N ARG A 48 2.59 -14.36 9.76
CA ARG A 48 1.78 -14.24 8.55
C ARG A 48 2.41 -15.05 7.42
N ALA A 49 1.58 -15.42 6.44
CA ALA A 49 2.07 -16.07 5.23
C ALA A 49 3.22 -15.24 4.61
N PRO A 50 4.29 -15.88 4.16
CA PRO A 50 5.37 -15.19 3.49
C PRO A 50 4.83 -14.46 2.24
N VAL A 51 5.35 -13.27 1.98
CA VAL A 51 4.99 -12.46 0.80
C VAL A 51 6.13 -12.50 -0.18
N LEU A 52 5.86 -12.86 -1.42
CA LEU A 52 6.83 -12.87 -2.50
C LEU A 52 6.41 -11.97 -3.65
N GLN A 53 7.41 -11.38 -4.28
CA GLN A 53 7.27 -10.67 -5.55
C GLN A 53 7.18 -11.69 -6.68
N ILE A 54 6.08 -11.63 -7.47
CA ILE A 54 5.86 -12.43 -8.67
C ILE A 54 5.64 -11.45 -9.83
N GLY A 55 6.66 -11.18 -10.63
CA GLY A 55 6.64 -10.11 -11.61
C GLY A 55 6.49 -8.74 -10.93
N GLU A 56 5.47 -7.98 -11.26
CA GLU A 56 5.17 -6.65 -10.68
C GLU A 56 4.28 -6.72 -9.43
N GLU A 57 3.87 -7.90 -8.98
CA GLU A 57 2.90 -8.10 -7.91
C GLU A 57 3.52 -8.82 -6.71
N ALA A 58 3.40 -8.23 -5.51
CA ALA A 58 3.69 -8.92 -4.27
C ALA A 58 2.43 -9.63 -3.75
N ARG A 59 2.58 -10.88 -3.32
CA ARG A 59 1.47 -11.74 -2.89
C ARG A 59 1.84 -12.61 -1.70
N PRO A 60 0.90 -12.87 -0.78
CA PRO A 60 1.08 -13.95 0.18
C PRO A 60 1.13 -15.28 -0.54
N VAL A 61 2.13 -16.10 -0.24
CA VAL A 61 2.36 -17.42 -0.83
C VAL A 61 2.26 -18.51 0.25
N ILE A 62 2.04 -19.76 -0.18
CA ILE A 62 1.96 -20.90 0.74
C ILE A 62 3.34 -21.24 1.28
N ASP A 63 4.35 -21.19 0.41
CA ASP A 63 5.72 -21.55 0.73
C ASP A 63 6.68 -20.66 -0.04
N ALA A 64 7.60 -20.03 0.66
CA ALA A 64 8.68 -19.29 0.02
C ALA A 64 9.82 -20.28 -0.30
N PRO A 65 10.48 -20.15 -1.47
CA PRO A 65 11.67 -20.93 -1.71
C PRO A 65 12.68 -20.66 -0.59
N ALA A 66 13.05 -21.70 0.16
CA ALA A 66 14.07 -21.57 1.19
C ALA A 66 15.38 -21.12 0.53
N VAL A 67 16.01 -20.11 1.11
CA VAL A 67 17.34 -19.64 0.71
C VAL A 67 18.28 -19.95 1.86
N ASP A 68 19.07 -21.02 1.72
CA ASP A 68 20.05 -21.37 2.72
C ASP A 68 21.39 -20.69 2.41
N VAL A 69 21.96 -19.99 3.39
CA VAL A 69 23.28 -19.39 3.27
C VAL A 69 24.31 -20.51 3.49
N LEU A 70 24.90 -20.97 2.40
CA LEU A 70 25.91 -22.07 2.41
C LEU A 70 27.28 -21.58 2.85
N ALA A 71 27.64 -20.34 2.53
CA ALA A 71 28.89 -19.72 2.95
C ALA A 71 28.77 -18.18 2.90
N HIS A 72 29.58 -17.53 3.75
CA HIS A 72 29.70 -16.09 3.82
C HIS A 72 31.17 -15.69 3.92
N ARG A 73 31.60 -14.74 3.09
CA ARG A 73 32.98 -14.21 3.07
C ARG A 73 32.94 -12.69 3.02
N ARG A 74 33.82 -12.05 3.81
CA ARG A 74 34.04 -10.62 3.88
C ARG A 74 35.47 -10.24 3.55
N GLY A 75 35.67 -8.99 3.16
CA GLY A 75 37.00 -8.45 2.92
C GLY A 75 37.74 -9.10 1.75
N ILE A 76 37.01 -9.57 0.72
CA ILE A 76 37.63 -10.18 -0.46
C ILE A 76 38.24 -9.06 -1.30
N PRO A 77 39.58 -9.01 -1.48
CA PRO A 77 40.22 -7.94 -2.24
C PRO A 77 39.95 -8.08 -3.73
N ILE A 78 39.75 -6.96 -4.40
CA ILE A 78 39.69 -6.84 -5.85
C ILE A 78 41.10 -6.47 -6.32
N ARG A 79 41.71 -7.27 -7.19
CA ARG A 79 43.04 -7.01 -7.77
C ARG A 79 42.95 -7.01 -9.28
N ASP A 80 43.39 -5.94 -9.91
CA ASP A 80 43.33 -5.76 -11.38
C ASP A 80 41.94 -6.01 -11.96
N GLY A 81 40.89 -5.55 -11.27
CA GLY A 81 39.52 -5.71 -11.68
C GLY A 81 38.96 -7.14 -11.50
N LEU A 82 39.67 -8.03 -10.80
CA LEU A 82 39.24 -9.39 -10.54
C LEU A 82 39.26 -9.71 -9.04
N ALA A 83 38.17 -10.21 -8.51
CA ALA A 83 38.14 -10.85 -7.20
C ALA A 83 38.06 -12.36 -7.35
N ARG A 84 38.95 -13.08 -6.61
CA ARG A 84 38.99 -14.55 -6.60
C ARG A 84 39.09 -15.06 -5.18
N PHE A 85 38.24 -16.00 -4.82
CA PHE A 85 38.26 -16.62 -3.51
C PHE A 85 37.71 -18.05 -3.56
N THR A 86 38.13 -18.86 -2.59
CA THR A 86 37.72 -20.26 -2.46
C THR A 86 36.94 -20.44 -1.16
N VAL A 87 35.87 -21.21 -1.21
CA VAL A 87 35.07 -21.60 -0.05
C VAL A 87 34.87 -23.10 -0.01
N GLN A 88 34.73 -23.62 1.19
CA GLN A 88 34.30 -24.98 1.44
C GLN A 88 32.84 -24.97 1.75
N LEU A 89 32.00 -25.60 0.94
CA LEU A 89 30.56 -25.75 1.15
C LEU A 89 30.27 -27.01 1.98
N GLY A 90 29.09 -27.07 2.58
CA GLY A 90 28.64 -28.25 3.29
C GLY A 90 28.48 -29.50 2.38
N PRO A 91 28.30 -30.69 2.98
CA PRO A 91 28.14 -31.94 2.22
C PRO A 91 26.96 -31.93 1.26
N GLU A 92 25.89 -31.21 1.61
CA GLU A 92 24.67 -31.03 0.82
C GLU A 92 24.95 -30.35 -0.53
N ALA A 93 25.94 -29.49 -0.60
CA ALA A 93 26.29 -28.77 -1.80
C ALA A 93 27.01 -29.61 -2.85
N ARG A 94 27.48 -30.83 -2.49
CA ARG A 94 28.24 -31.71 -3.39
C ARG A 94 27.44 -32.16 -4.60
N THR A 95 26.16 -32.41 -4.40
CA THR A 95 25.26 -32.93 -5.43
C THR A 95 24.40 -31.84 -6.07
N MET A 96 24.53 -30.60 -5.60
CA MET A 96 23.75 -29.47 -6.15
C MET A 96 24.34 -29.07 -7.52
N PRO A 97 23.51 -28.87 -8.53
CA PRO A 97 23.96 -28.32 -9.82
C PRO A 97 24.37 -26.84 -9.64
N ASP A 98 25.28 -26.36 -10.50
CA ASP A 98 25.84 -25.00 -10.38
C ASP A 98 24.77 -23.91 -10.51
N ASP A 99 23.70 -24.18 -11.22
CA ASP A 99 22.53 -23.28 -11.38
C ASP A 99 21.62 -23.24 -10.14
N ALA A 100 21.85 -24.05 -9.14
CA ALA A 100 21.18 -23.98 -7.85
C ALA A 100 21.82 -22.97 -6.87
N PHE A 101 22.89 -22.28 -7.28
CA PHE A 101 23.55 -21.30 -6.43
C PHE A 101 23.25 -19.86 -6.83
N LEU A 102 23.08 -19.03 -5.81
CA LEU A 102 23.02 -17.59 -5.89
C LEU A 102 24.23 -16.98 -5.18
N LEU A 103 24.72 -15.89 -5.71
CA LEU A 103 25.77 -15.08 -5.09
C LEU A 103 25.16 -13.71 -4.76
N ALA A 104 24.96 -13.42 -3.48
CA ALA A 104 24.61 -12.08 -3.02
C ALA A 104 25.89 -11.33 -2.69
N VAL A 105 26.13 -10.23 -3.37
CA VAL A 105 27.39 -9.49 -3.35
C VAL A 105 27.17 -8.08 -2.89
N LYS A 106 28.03 -7.64 -1.96
CA LYS A 106 28.15 -6.25 -1.53
C LYS A 106 29.55 -5.75 -1.78
N ARG A 107 29.66 -4.53 -2.28
CA ARG A 107 30.91 -3.79 -2.35
C ARG A 107 31.06 -2.98 -1.08
N VAL A 108 32.17 -3.15 -0.37
CA VAL A 108 32.39 -2.50 0.92
C VAL A 108 33.69 -1.70 0.85
N ARG A 109 33.71 -0.48 1.34
CA ARG A 109 34.89 0.36 1.48
C ARG A 109 35.09 0.75 2.93
N SER A 110 36.31 0.59 3.43
CA SER A 110 36.68 1.12 4.74
C SER A 110 36.89 2.63 4.67
N VAL A 111 36.30 3.36 5.60
CA VAL A 111 36.47 4.81 5.75
C VAL A 111 37.47 5.13 6.90
N PRO A 112 38.12 6.30 6.88
CA PRO A 112 39.16 6.63 7.88
C PRO A 112 38.73 6.60 9.36
N ALA A 113 37.38 6.63 9.62
CA ALA A 113 36.84 6.49 10.97
C ALA A 113 36.78 5.06 11.50
N GLY A 114 37.19 4.04 10.70
CA GLY A 114 37.13 2.64 11.06
C GLY A 114 35.80 1.95 10.73
N ASP A 115 34.83 2.67 10.21
CA ASP A 115 33.56 2.11 9.75
C ASP A 115 33.67 1.58 8.33
N GLU A 116 32.89 0.57 8.03
CA GLU A 116 32.71 0.05 6.68
C GLU A 116 31.44 0.63 6.07
N ILE A 117 31.54 1.20 4.87
CA ILE A 117 30.38 1.68 4.11
C ILE A 117 30.15 0.79 2.90
N GLU A 118 28.88 0.48 2.63
CA GLU A 118 28.48 -0.19 1.39
C GLU A 118 28.59 0.81 0.23
N VAL A 119 29.26 0.40 -0.85
CA VAL A 119 29.50 1.23 -2.03
C VAL A 119 28.75 0.63 -3.21
N GLY A 120 27.71 1.32 -3.65
CA GLY A 120 26.86 0.83 -4.72
C GLY A 120 25.78 -0.15 -4.26
N ALA A 121 24.89 -0.55 -5.16
CA ALA A 121 23.82 -1.48 -4.85
C ALA A 121 24.37 -2.91 -4.61
N SER A 122 23.83 -3.62 -3.61
CA SER A 122 24.01 -5.05 -3.47
C SER A 122 23.45 -5.76 -4.69
N ALA A 123 24.21 -6.65 -5.31
CA ALA A 123 23.80 -7.39 -6.49
C ALA A 123 23.60 -8.88 -6.16
N ILE A 124 22.57 -9.48 -6.77
CA ILE A 124 22.35 -10.93 -6.74
C ILE A 124 22.70 -11.48 -8.12
N HIS A 125 23.69 -12.35 -8.18
CA HIS A 125 24.17 -12.95 -9.42
C HIS A 125 23.83 -14.44 -9.47
N PHE A 126 23.40 -14.90 -10.64
CA PHE A 126 23.14 -16.31 -10.92
C PHE A 126 24.38 -16.90 -11.61
N VAL A 127 24.89 -18.01 -11.05
CA VAL A 127 26.07 -18.68 -11.50
C VAL A 127 25.91 -19.12 -12.93
N ARG A 128 25.75 -18.83 -13.94
CA ARG A 128 25.70 -19.20 -15.37
C ARG A 128 25.17 -18.16 -16.33
N ARG A 129 24.54 -17.11 -15.80
CA ARG A 129 23.97 -16.06 -16.67
C ARG A 129 24.87 -14.87 -16.84
N ASP A 130 25.66 -14.58 -15.84
CA ASP A 130 26.53 -13.43 -15.82
C ASP A 130 27.94 -13.87 -16.18
N SER A 131 28.43 -13.47 -17.35
CA SER A 131 29.78 -13.77 -17.79
C SER A 131 30.87 -13.20 -16.85
N ALA A 132 30.50 -12.22 -16.03
CA ALA A 132 31.37 -11.63 -15.01
C ALA A 132 31.59 -12.53 -13.78
N TRP A 133 30.82 -13.63 -13.64
CA TRP A 133 30.87 -14.52 -12.49
C TRP A 133 31.12 -15.97 -12.89
N ARG A 134 32.19 -16.53 -12.38
CA ARG A 134 32.56 -17.93 -12.68
C ARG A 134 32.65 -18.72 -11.40
N LEU A 135 32.00 -19.89 -11.39
CA LEU A 135 32.10 -20.87 -10.32
C LEU A 135 32.88 -22.08 -10.84
N LEU A 136 33.99 -22.34 -10.22
CA LEU A 136 34.90 -23.42 -10.60
C LEU A 136 34.87 -24.50 -9.51
N ARG A 137 34.51 -25.73 -9.89
CA ARG A 137 34.55 -26.91 -9.00
C ARG A 137 35.60 -27.87 -9.42
N PRO A 138 36.55 -28.25 -8.53
CA PRO A 138 37.44 -29.35 -8.77
C PRO A 138 36.66 -30.68 -8.84
N ALA A 139 37.05 -31.53 -9.75
CA ALA A 139 36.41 -32.84 -9.91
C ALA A 139 36.68 -33.81 -8.74
N ASP A 140 37.79 -33.60 -8.06
CA ASP A 140 38.22 -34.36 -6.90
C ASP A 140 37.56 -33.93 -5.59
N ASP A 141 37.16 -32.68 -5.47
CA ASP A 141 36.39 -32.17 -4.33
C ASP A 141 35.30 -31.18 -4.77
N PRO A 142 34.11 -31.66 -5.16
CA PRO A 142 32.99 -30.78 -5.58
C PRO A 142 32.46 -29.85 -4.50
N SER A 143 32.81 -30.06 -3.23
CA SER A 143 32.43 -29.17 -2.12
C SER A 143 33.37 -27.97 -1.98
N ARG A 144 34.51 -27.98 -2.62
CA ARG A 144 35.48 -26.89 -2.68
C ARG A 144 35.22 -26.05 -3.92
N VAL A 145 34.67 -24.88 -3.76
CA VAL A 145 34.24 -24.02 -4.85
C VAL A 145 35.12 -22.77 -4.91
N THR A 146 35.69 -22.48 -6.07
CA THR A 146 36.36 -21.21 -6.34
C THR A 146 35.47 -20.32 -7.14
N ILE A 147 35.28 -19.08 -6.67
CA ILE A 147 34.48 -18.07 -7.29
C ILE A 147 35.37 -16.96 -7.84
N GLU A 148 35.17 -16.60 -9.09
CA GLU A 148 35.83 -15.49 -9.77
C GLU A 148 34.80 -14.45 -10.16
N VAL A 149 35.11 -13.20 -9.88
CA VAL A 149 34.23 -12.04 -10.12
C VAL A 149 35.01 -10.99 -10.88
N ASP A 150 34.52 -10.62 -12.05
CA ASP A 150 35.08 -9.50 -12.82
C ASP A 150 34.47 -8.18 -12.31
N GLU A 151 35.27 -7.28 -11.76
CA GLU A 151 34.90 -5.96 -11.23
C GLU A 151 35.82 -4.88 -11.80
N PRO A 152 35.81 -4.64 -13.14
CA PRO A 152 36.81 -3.77 -13.80
C PRO A 152 36.71 -2.31 -13.33
N ASP A 153 35.54 -1.86 -12.87
CA ASP A 153 35.29 -0.49 -12.45
C ASP A 153 35.35 -0.28 -10.93
N ALA A 154 35.83 -1.26 -10.19
CA ALA A 154 35.95 -1.16 -8.73
C ALA A 154 36.92 -0.04 -8.32
N ALA A 155 36.47 0.87 -7.48
CA ALA A 155 37.32 1.92 -6.93
C ALA A 155 38.43 1.32 -6.04
N PRO A 156 39.65 1.95 -5.95
CA PRO A 156 40.68 1.56 -5.04
C PRO A 156 40.13 1.37 -3.60
N ASP A 157 40.65 0.38 -2.88
CA ASP A 157 40.27 0.02 -1.50
C ASP A 157 38.84 -0.52 -1.35
N THR A 158 38.19 -0.92 -2.44
CA THR A 158 36.94 -1.67 -2.38
C THR A 158 37.21 -3.15 -2.17
N THR A 159 36.48 -3.76 -1.24
CA THR A 159 36.44 -5.20 -1.02
C THR A 159 35.05 -5.74 -1.28
N LEU A 160 34.92 -7.05 -1.48
CA LEU A 160 33.64 -7.70 -1.61
C LEU A 160 33.27 -8.45 -0.34
N GLU A 161 31.99 -8.34 0.03
CA GLU A 161 31.28 -9.25 0.91
C GLU A 161 30.38 -10.13 0.06
N VAL A 162 30.56 -11.46 0.12
CA VAL A 162 29.81 -12.39 -0.71
C VAL A 162 29.15 -13.46 0.16
N GLN A 163 27.86 -13.64 -0.05
CA GLN A 163 27.10 -14.77 0.47
C GLN A 163 26.79 -15.73 -0.67
N ILE A 164 27.15 -17.00 -0.50
CA ILE A 164 26.75 -18.07 -1.38
C ILE A 164 25.48 -18.68 -0.79
N GLN A 165 24.42 -18.66 -1.57
CA GLN A 165 23.12 -19.12 -1.15
C GLN A 165 22.66 -20.26 -2.07
N SER A 166 22.00 -21.26 -1.50
CA SER A 166 21.26 -22.25 -2.27
C SER A 166 19.82 -21.81 -2.47
N ILE A 167 19.25 -22.14 -3.60
CA ILE A 167 17.83 -22.04 -3.80
C ILE A 167 17.22 -23.36 -3.31
N GLY A 168 16.57 -23.33 -2.14
CA GLY A 168 15.72 -24.44 -1.71
C GLY A 168 14.59 -24.66 -2.72
N ARG A 169 14.28 -25.91 -3.02
CA ARG A 169 13.15 -26.25 -3.87
C ARG A 169 11.87 -25.93 -3.11
N ALA A 170 10.98 -25.13 -3.70
CA ALA A 170 9.57 -25.12 -3.29
C ALA A 170 9.05 -26.57 -3.36
N ALA A 171 8.20 -26.95 -2.42
CA ALA A 171 7.63 -28.29 -2.45
C ALA A 171 6.96 -28.53 -3.82
N SER A 172 7.38 -29.60 -4.48
CA SER A 172 6.83 -29.96 -5.79
C SER A 172 5.37 -30.41 -5.72
N GLU A 173 4.92 -30.79 -4.54
CA GLU A 173 3.54 -31.21 -4.28
C GLU A 173 3.11 -30.83 -2.86
N LEU A 174 1.95 -30.22 -2.75
CA LEU A 174 1.34 -29.76 -1.51
C LEU A 174 -0.09 -30.30 -1.43
N GLU A 175 -0.47 -30.85 -0.31
CA GLU A 175 -1.85 -31.24 -0.02
C GLU A 175 -2.33 -30.50 1.24
N SER A 176 -3.49 -29.85 1.16
CA SER A 176 -4.04 -29.14 2.29
C SER A 176 -4.60 -30.09 3.35
N ALA A 177 -4.67 -29.63 4.60
CA ALA A 177 -5.57 -30.21 5.58
C ALA A 177 -7.01 -30.21 5.04
N PRO A 178 -7.89 -31.11 5.53
CA PRO A 178 -9.29 -31.11 5.14
C PRO A 178 -9.97 -29.79 5.49
N PHE A 179 -10.81 -29.30 4.59
CA PHE A 179 -11.66 -28.13 4.82
C PHE A 179 -13.08 -28.39 4.28
N ALA A 180 -14.06 -27.74 4.88
CA ALA A 180 -15.43 -27.79 4.38
C ALA A 180 -15.58 -26.88 3.18
N LEU A 181 -16.12 -27.41 2.06
CA LEU A 181 -16.41 -26.63 0.88
C LEU A 181 -17.83 -26.05 0.96
N PRO A 182 -18.01 -24.71 1.01
CA PRO A 182 -19.33 -24.11 1.05
C PRO A 182 -20.12 -24.38 -0.25
N PRO A 183 -21.45 -24.45 -0.18
CA PRO A 183 -22.28 -24.61 -1.38
C PRO A 183 -22.05 -23.49 -2.40
N GLY A 184 -21.84 -23.85 -3.66
CA GLY A 184 -21.58 -22.89 -4.72
C GLY A 184 -20.27 -22.11 -4.57
N ALA A 185 -19.33 -22.68 -3.81
CA ALA A 185 -18.00 -22.10 -3.65
C ALA A 185 -17.24 -22.01 -4.97
N ARG A 186 -16.38 -20.99 -5.06
CA ARG A 186 -15.38 -20.84 -6.12
C ARG A 186 -14.00 -20.84 -5.48
N LEU A 187 -13.02 -21.36 -6.18
CA LEU A 187 -11.63 -21.34 -5.73
C LEU A 187 -10.84 -20.37 -6.59
N LEU A 188 -10.24 -19.38 -5.96
CA LEU A 188 -9.35 -18.45 -6.61
C LEU A 188 -7.90 -18.89 -6.35
N LEU A 189 -7.23 -19.35 -7.42
CA LEU A 189 -5.89 -19.91 -7.40
C LEU A 189 -4.91 -18.93 -8.04
N GLY A 190 -3.94 -18.46 -7.29
CA GLY A 190 -2.84 -17.63 -7.80
C GLY A 190 -1.57 -18.44 -7.96
N TYR A 191 -0.82 -18.24 -9.03
CA TYR A 191 0.42 -18.96 -9.31
C TYR A 191 1.34 -18.18 -10.24
N GLY A 192 2.60 -18.52 -10.24
CA GLY A 192 3.61 -17.90 -11.09
C GLY A 192 5.01 -18.30 -10.71
N LEU A 193 6.00 -17.67 -11.33
CA LEU A 193 7.39 -17.88 -11.02
C LEU A 193 7.92 -16.72 -10.17
N ALA A 194 8.51 -17.03 -9.02
CA ALA A 194 9.17 -16.03 -8.17
C ALA A 194 10.43 -15.44 -8.84
N ARG A 195 10.94 -16.11 -9.86
CA ARG A 195 12.10 -15.71 -10.66
C ARG A 195 11.88 -16.04 -12.14
N PRO A 196 12.48 -15.28 -13.07
CA PRO A 196 12.43 -15.65 -14.48
C PRO A 196 13.08 -17.03 -14.67
N PRO A 197 12.57 -17.84 -15.64
CA PRO A 197 13.17 -19.11 -15.99
C PRO A 197 14.64 -18.93 -16.35
N LEU A 198 15.49 -19.88 -15.93
CA LEU A 198 16.92 -19.86 -16.25
C LEU A 198 17.18 -20.09 -17.75
N ASP A 199 16.28 -20.79 -18.42
CA ASP A 199 16.29 -21.01 -19.86
C ASP A 199 15.04 -20.38 -20.50
N ALA A 200 15.21 -19.67 -21.62
CA ALA A 200 14.10 -19.12 -22.39
C ALA A 200 13.13 -20.21 -22.92
N ALA A 201 13.59 -21.46 -23.01
CA ALA A 201 12.79 -22.63 -23.35
C ALA A 201 12.22 -23.36 -22.13
N GLY A 202 12.62 -22.97 -20.90
CA GLY A 202 12.15 -23.58 -19.66
C GLY A 202 10.65 -23.37 -19.46
N ALA A 203 9.95 -24.41 -19.07
CA ALA A 203 8.53 -24.39 -18.75
C ALA A 203 8.28 -25.02 -17.39
N SER A 204 7.45 -24.36 -16.58
CA SER A 204 6.90 -24.90 -15.34
C SER A 204 5.43 -25.23 -15.52
N ALA A 205 5.04 -26.44 -15.14
CA ALA A 205 3.65 -26.87 -15.13
C ALA A 205 3.05 -26.71 -13.74
N PHE A 206 1.88 -26.10 -13.68
CA PHE A 206 1.09 -25.88 -12.47
C PHE A 206 -0.19 -26.71 -12.57
N ARG A 207 -0.40 -27.59 -11.61
CA ARG A 207 -1.61 -28.40 -11.53
C ARG A 207 -2.25 -28.23 -10.15
N ALA A 208 -3.53 -27.88 -10.13
CA ALA A 208 -4.36 -27.87 -8.95
C ALA A 208 -5.52 -28.86 -9.12
N ALA A 209 -5.78 -29.64 -8.07
CA ALA A 209 -6.88 -30.59 -8.03
C ALA A 209 -7.59 -30.56 -6.68
N LEU A 210 -8.90 -30.80 -6.70
CA LEU A 210 -9.74 -30.89 -5.51
C LEU A 210 -10.16 -32.33 -5.31
N ALA A 211 -9.84 -32.91 -4.16
CA ALA A 211 -10.26 -34.24 -3.73
C ALA A 211 -11.24 -34.10 -2.57
N CYS A 212 -12.48 -34.49 -2.76
CA CYS A 212 -13.53 -34.47 -1.75
C CYS A 212 -13.94 -35.89 -1.35
N ASP A 213 -14.38 -36.08 -0.11
CA ASP A 213 -14.76 -37.39 0.40
C ASP A 213 -15.89 -38.01 -0.43
N GLY A 214 -15.70 -39.26 -0.86
CA GLY A 214 -16.68 -40.01 -1.62
C GLY A 214 -16.81 -39.63 -3.11
N ARG A 215 -15.97 -38.75 -3.65
CA ARG A 215 -16.01 -38.29 -5.04
C ARG A 215 -14.67 -38.47 -5.74
N ALA A 216 -14.74 -38.53 -7.08
CA ALA A 216 -13.52 -38.51 -7.90
C ALA A 216 -12.81 -37.16 -7.79
N GLU A 217 -11.49 -37.19 -7.82
CA GLU A 217 -10.67 -35.96 -7.86
C GLU A 217 -11.01 -35.13 -9.09
N VAL A 218 -11.19 -33.83 -8.89
CA VAL A 218 -11.48 -32.86 -9.95
C VAL A 218 -10.26 -32.00 -10.21
N VAL A 219 -9.77 -31.96 -11.44
CA VAL A 219 -8.70 -31.07 -11.85
C VAL A 219 -9.27 -29.67 -12.05
N LEU A 220 -8.77 -28.71 -11.27
CA LEU A 220 -9.19 -27.31 -11.32
C LEU A 220 -8.32 -26.48 -12.26
N LEU A 221 -7.03 -26.80 -12.36
CA LEU A 221 -6.04 -26.12 -13.18
C LEU A 221 -5.00 -27.11 -13.67
N ASP A 222 -4.63 -27.01 -14.94
CA ASP A 222 -3.48 -27.70 -15.53
C ASP A 222 -2.88 -26.80 -16.61
N GLU A 223 -1.87 -26.02 -16.24
CA GLU A 223 -1.27 -25.01 -17.11
C GLU A 223 0.25 -25.08 -17.13
N HIS A 224 0.81 -24.70 -18.28
CA HIS A 224 2.25 -24.58 -18.49
C HIS A 224 2.63 -23.13 -18.71
N LEU A 225 3.57 -22.63 -17.91
CA LEU A 225 4.16 -21.30 -18.06
C LEU A 225 5.54 -21.39 -18.68
N ALA A 226 5.73 -20.73 -19.83
CA ALA A 226 6.99 -20.68 -20.54
C ALA A 226 7.32 -19.26 -21.01
N GLY A 227 8.63 -18.95 -21.15
CA GLY A 227 9.13 -17.69 -21.67
C GLY A 227 8.72 -16.47 -20.84
N ALA A 228 8.63 -15.30 -21.47
CA ALA A 228 8.30 -14.02 -20.79
C ALA A 228 6.92 -14.03 -20.11
N ALA A 229 5.98 -14.83 -20.59
CA ALA A 229 4.66 -14.99 -19.97
C ALA A 229 4.72 -15.64 -18.58
N ALA A 230 5.80 -16.34 -18.27
CA ALA A 230 6.01 -16.99 -16.98
C ALA A 230 6.34 -15.98 -15.84
N GLN A 231 6.75 -14.76 -16.17
CA GLN A 231 7.11 -13.72 -15.18
C GLN A 231 5.90 -12.98 -14.60
N ALA A 232 4.70 -13.17 -15.18
CA ALA A 232 3.49 -12.54 -14.68
C ALA A 232 2.75 -13.49 -13.73
N ALA A 233 2.33 -12.97 -12.58
CA ALA A 233 1.42 -13.67 -11.70
C ALA A 233 0.07 -13.90 -12.40
N ARG A 234 -0.48 -15.10 -12.28
CA ARG A 234 -1.75 -15.49 -12.87
C ARG A 234 -2.76 -15.85 -11.81
N TRP A 235 -4.02 -15.61 -12.13
CA TRP A 235 -5.15 -16.03 -11.33
C TRP A 235 -6.10 -16.90 -12.13
N HIS A 236 -6.49 -18.00 -11.54
CA HIS A 236 -7.49 -18.89 -12.07
C HIS A 236 -8.68 -18.97 -11.11
N ASP A 237 -9.87 -18.74 -11.62
CA ASP A 237 -11.13 -18.78 -10.88
C ASP A 237 -11.87 -20.06 -11.26
N ALA A 238 -11.73 -21.09 -10.44
CA ALA A 238 -12.34 -22.39 -10.63
C ALA A 238 -13.67 -22.48 -9.91
N ALA A 239 -14.69 -22.97 -10.61
CA ALA A 239 -15.99 -23.33 -10.03
C ALA A 239 -16.10 -24.85 -10.03
N PRO A 240 -15.76 -25.55 -8.92
CA PRO A 240 -15.96 -26.97 -8.84
C PRO A 240 -17.47 -27.26 -8.91
N GLU A 241 -17.85 -28.43 -9.45
CA GLU A 241 -19.25 -28.85 -9.45
C GLU A 241 -19.81 -28.86 -8.02
N PRO A 242 -21.07 -28.42 -7.81
CA PRO A 242 -21.67 -28.37 -6.49
C PRO A 242 -21.66 -29.76 -5.86
N GLY A 243 -21.04 -29.86 -4.70
CA GLY A 243 -21.13 -30.98 -3.79
C GLY A 243 -22.18 -30.74 -2.73
N ASP A 244 -22.37 -31.71 -1.85
CA ASP A 244 -23.22 -31.56 -0.68
C ASP A 244 -22.64 -30.49 0.28
N ALA A 245 -23.51 -29.73 0.91
CA ALA A 245 -23.09 -28.68 1.83
C ALA A 245 -22.26 -29.26 3.00
N GLY A 246 -21.03 -28.79 3.15
CA GLY A 246 -20.13 -29.23 4.23
C GLY A 246 -19.27 -30.44 3.88
N GLU A 247 -19.22 -30.84 2.60
CA GLU A 247 -18.33 -31.89 2.13
C GLU A 247 -16.87 -31.57 2.48
N SER A 248 -16.16 -32.54 3.06
CA SER A 248 -14.74 -32.40 3.42
C SER A 248 -13.88 -32.60 2.19
N CYS A 249 -13.10 -31.57 1.85
CA CYS A 249 -12.25 -31.54 0.67
C CYS A 249 -10.78 -31.26 1.03
N ARG A 250 -9.86 -31.67 0.16
CA ARG A 250 -8.45 -31.34 0.19
C ARG A 250 -8.04 -30.74 -1.14
N LEU A 251 -7.23 -29.68 -1.09
CA LEU A 251 -6.64 -29.06 -2.27
C LEU A 251 -5.23 -29.63 -2.49
N ARG A 252 -4.98 -30.17 -3.65
CA ARG A 252 -3.67 -30.65 -4.09
C ARG A 252 -3.08 -29.67 -5.09
N LEU A 253 -1.89 -29.19 -4.84
CA LEU A 253 -1.17 -28.24 -5.65
C LEU A 253 0.19 -28.84 -6.04
N ARG A 254 0.49 -28.84 -7.33
CA ARG A 254 1.74 -29.38 -7.85
C ARG A 254 2.40 -28.40 -8.79
N VAL A 255 3.73 -28.25 -8.62
CA VAL A 255 4.58 -27.61 -9.61
C VAL A 255 5.55 -28.67 -10.15
N SER A 256 5.67 -28.77 -11.46
CA SER A 256 6.62 -29.65 -12.12
C SER A 256 7.26 -28.91 -13.30
N GLY A 257 8.51 -29.28 -13.62
CA GLY A 257 9.31 -28.65 -14.67
C GLY A 257 10.70 -29.21 -14.71
N THR A 258 11.61 -28.58 -15.44
CA THR A 258 13.03 -28.89 -15.32
C THR A 258 13.50 -28.61 -13.89
N ALA A 259 14.53 -29.27 -13.41
CA ALA A 259 14.97 -29.15 -12.00
C ALA A 259 15.27 -27.69 -11.59
N ALA A 260 15.73 -26.85 -12.52
CA ALA A 260 16.02 -25.44 -12.31
C ALA A 260 14.73 -24.57 -12.31
N ASP A 261 13.72 -24.93 -13.10
CA ASP A 261 12.49 -24.13 -13.25
C ASP A 261 11.45 -24.47 -12.20
N ALA A 262 11.33 -25.75 -11.82
CA ALA A 262 10.36 -26.19 -10.80
C ALA A 262 10.61 -25.55 -9.43
N GLY A 263 11.86 -25.19 -9.11
CA GLY A 263 12.23 -24.55 -7.85
C GLY A 263 11.79 -23.09 -7.72
N SER A 264 11.41 -22.43 -8.82
CA SER A 264 10.94 -21.04 -8.84
C SER A 264 9.42 -20.91 -8.89
N GLY A 265 8.69 -21.99 -9.14
CA GLY A 265 7.23 -22.02 -9.17
C GLY A 265 6.63 -21.87 -7.78
N VAL A 266 5.70 -20.92 -7.63
CA VAL A 266 5.03 -20.63 -6.36
C VAL A 266 3.52 -20.56 -6.53
N TRP A 267 2.81 -20.97 -5.48
CA TRP A 267 1.38 -20.78 -5.32
C TRP A 267 1.11 -19.63 -4.37
N ALA A 268 0.36 -18.64 -4.83
CA ALA A 268 -0.24 -17.67 -3.91
C ALA A 268 -1.25 -18.39 -3.01
N THR A 269 -1.53 -17.81 -1.84
CA THR A 269 -2.51 -18.36 -0.90
C THR A 269 -3.86 -18.58 -1.60
N PRO A 270 -4.33 -19.83 -1.77
CA PRO A 270 -5.61 -20.11 -2.40
C PRO A 270 -6.76 -19.55 -1.56
N MET A 271 -7.78 -19.03 -2.23
CA MET A 271 -8.95 -18.45 -1.58
C MET A 271 -10.21 -19.21 -2.00
N ILE A 272 -11.03 -19.55 -1.01
CA ILE A 272 -12.36 -20.10 -1.21
C ILE A 272 -13.34 -18.95 -1.09
N LEU A 273 -14.05 -18.66 -2.16
CA LEU A 273 -15.08 -17.66 -2.26
C LEU A 273 -16.44 -18.32 -2.05
N ALA A 274 -17.26 -17.75 -1.18
CA ALA A 274 -18.63 -18.22 -0.95
C ALA A 274 -19.60 -17.04 -0.96
N ARG A 275 -20.87 -17.32 -1.12
CA ARG A 275 -21.91 -16.31 -0.95
C ARG A 275 -21.94 -15.86 0.50
N ALA A 276 -22.00 -14.54 0.72
CA ALA A 276 -22.18 -14.01 2.05
C ALA A 276 -23.47 -14.57 2.70
N PRO A 277 -23.45 -14.89 4.01
CA PRO A 277 -24.64 -15.32 4.72
C PRO A 277 -25.77 -14.28 4.57
N ARG A 278 -27.00 -14.74 4.30
CA ARG A 278 -28.16 -13.85 4.11
C ARG A 278 -28.56 -13.07 5.37
N ASP A 279 -28.16 -13.56 6.53
CA ASP A 279 -28.54 -12.99 7.84
C ASP A 279 -27.57 -11.90 8.33
N VAL A 280 -26.51 -11.61 7.57
CA VAL A 280 -25.54 -10.55 7.87
C VAL A 280 -25.86 -9.36 6.96
N PRO A 281 -25.99 -8.13 7.51
CA PRO A 281 -26.15 -6.95 6.67
C PRO A 281 -25.10 -6.91 5.56
N PRO A 282 -25.49 -6.58 4.31
CA PRO A 282 -24.55 -6.57 3.20
C PRO A 282 -23.41 -5.60 3.50
N ARG A 283 -22.20 -6.14 3.70
CA ARG A 283 -21.02 -5.32 3.88
C ARG A 283 -20.72 -4.58 2.58
N ARG A 284 -20.35 -3.33 2.68
CA ARG A 284 -20.06 -2.47 1.54
C ARG A 284 -18.62 -2.66 1.07
N ASN A 285 -18.34 -2.37 -0.20
CA ASN A 285 -16.96 -2.29 -0.68
C ASN A 285 -16.28 -1.03 -0.14
N VAL A 286 -14.96 -1.01 -0.21
CA VAL A 286 -14.15 0.16 0.15
C VAL A 286 -13.16 0.46 -0.96
N VAL A 287 -13.10 1.72 -1.37
CA VAL A 287 -12.05 2.30 -2.20
C VAL A 287 -11.41 3.45 -1.40
N LEU A 288 -10.12 3.35 -1.19
CA LEU A 288 -9.29 4.38 -0.54
C LEU A 288 -8.28 4.90 -1.56
N ILE A 289 -8.35 6.20 -1.87
CA ILE A 289 -7.45 6.87 -2.79
C ILE A 289 -6.61 7.87 -2.00
N SER A 290 -5.29 7.76 -2.10
CA SER A 290 -4.35 8.73 -1.54
C SER A 290 -3.60 9.42 -2.68
N LEU A 291 -3.69 10.75 -2.72
CA LEU A 291 -2.94 11.61 -3.63
C LEU A 291 -1.81 12.25 -2.83
N ASP A 292 -0.59 11.79 -3.05
CA ASP A 292 0.59 12.21 -2.29
C ASP A 292 0.81 13.73 -2.34
N THR A 293 1.18 14.33 -1.23
CA THR A 293 1.42 15.78 -1.05
C THR A 293 0.22 16.70 -1.33
N LEU A 294 -1.00 16.18 -1.48
CA LEU A 294 -2.16 17.02 -1.83
C LEU A 294 -2.61 17.87 -0.64
N ARG A 295 -2.49 19.19 -0.78
CA ARG A 295 -2.98 20.19 0.17
C ARG A 295 -4.49 20.36 0.08
N ALA A 296 -5.17 20.47 1.22
CA ALA A 296 -6.59 20.78 1.24
C ALA A 296 -6.88 22.17 0.65
N ASP A 297 -6.07 23.18 1.01
CA ASP A 297 -6.23 24.57 0.60
C ASP A 297 -5.89 24.85 -0.87
N HIS A 298 -5.53 23.82 -1.64
CA HIS A 298 -5.40 23.87 -3.12
C HIS A 298 -6.56 23.18 -3.85
N LEU A 299 -7.62 22.77 -3.15
CA LEU A 299 -8.84 22.23 -3.77
C LEU A 299 -9.96 23.27 -3.77
N SER A 300 -10.71 23.39 -4.87
CA SER A 300 -11.78 24.36 -5.02
C SER A 300 -12.91 24.13 -4.02
N SER A 301 -13.21 22.88 -3.62
CA SER A 301 -14.18 22.57 -2.55
C SER A 301 -13.76 23.07 -1.16
N TYR A 302 -12.48 23.33 -0.94
CA TYR A 302 -11.93 23.97 0.26
C TYR A 302 -11.75 25.48 0.12
N GLY A 303 -12.22 26.07 -0.98
CA GLY A 303 -12.19 27.53 -1.21
C GLY A 303 -10.96 28.03 -1.99
N TYR A 304 -10.18 27.13 -2.62
CA TYR A 304 -9.11 27.57 -3.49
C TYR A 304 -9.66 28.32 -4.72
N PRO A 305 -9.06 29.47 -5.10
CA PRO A 305 -9.62 30.30 -6.17
C PRO A 305 -9.57 29.66 -7.56
N ARG A 306 -8.59 28.82 -7.85
CA ARG A 306 -8.51 28.06 -9.10
C ARG A 306 -9.38 26.81 -9.02
N ALA A 307 -10.03 26.45 -10.14
CA ALA A 307 -10.85 25.24 -10.25
C ALA A 307 -9.96 23.99 -10.45
N THR A 308 -9.11 23.68 -9.48
CA THR A 308 -8.17 22.56 -9.52
C THR A 308 -8.84 21.20 -9.43
N SER A 309 -10.01 21.10 -8.75
CA SER A 309 -10.69 19.85 -8.44
C SER A 309 -12.17 19.79 -8.81
N PRO A 310 -12.64 20.38 -9.95
CA PRO A 310 -14.08 20.51 -10.21
C PRO A 310 -14.81 19.18 -10.33
N ARG A 311 -14.12 18.08 -10.70
CA ARG A 311 -14.74 16.76 -10.81
C ARG A 311 -14.82 16.05 -9.46
N MET A 312 -13.76 16.10 -8.65
CA MET A 312 -13.80 15.62 -7.26
C MET A 312 -14.85 16.41 -6.45
N ASP A 313 -14.96 17.72 -6.68
CA ASP A 313 -16.01 18.54 -6.06
C ASP A 313 -17.42 18.05 -6.40
N ALA A 314 -17.67 17.75 -7.69
CA ALA A 314 -18.97 17.27 -8.16
C ALA A 314 -19.26 15.81 -7.78
N LEU A 315 -18.26 14.94 -7.81
CA LEU A 315 -18.44 13.49 -7.64
C LEU A 315 -18.29 13.03 -6.19
N LEU A 316 -17.53 13.77 -5.37
CA LEU A 316 -17.21 13.41 -3.99
C LEU A 316 -17.79 14.43 -3.01
N ALA A 317 -17.39 15.72 -3.06
CA ALA A 317 -17.84 16.71 -2.10
C ALA A 317 -19.36 16.95 -2.20
N ALA A 318 -19.93 17.11 -3.41
CA ALA A 318 -21.35 17.32 -3.61
C ALA A 318 -22.20 16.05 -3.38
N ARG A 319 -21.65 14.86 -3.57
CA ARG A 319 -22.36 13.57 -3.44
C ARG A 319 -22.00 12.81 -2.16
N GLY A 320 -21.18 13.39 -1.29
CA GLY A 320 -20.71 12.84 -0.04
C GLY A 320 -20.48 13.95 0.98
N THR A 321 -19.56 13.72 1.91
CA THR A 321 -19.19 14.66 2.97
C THR A 321 -17.73 15.05 2.84
N LEU A 322 -17.47 16.35 2.97
CA LEU A 322 -16.13 16.94 3.06
C LEU A 322 -15.83 17.25 4.54
N PHE A 323 -14.66 16.82 5.01
CA PHE A 323 -14.12 17.18 6.32
C PHE A 323 -13.20 18.38 6.15
N GLU A 324 -13.56 19.51 6.75
CA GLU A 324 -12.92 20.80 6.49
C GLU A 324 -11.53 20.93 7.13
N ASP A 325 -11.26 20.14 8.16
CA ASP A 325 -10.13 20.35 9.06
C ASP A 325 -9.52 19.00 9.48
N VAL A 326 -8.66 18.45 8.63
CA VAL A 326 -8.01 17.16 8.86
C VAL A 326 -6.50 17.35 8.83
N ALA A 327 -5.82 16.87 9.88
CA ALA A 327 -4.37 16.96 9.96
C ALA A 327 -3.71 15.57 9.80
N THR A 328 -2.59 15.52 9.07
CA THR A 328 -1.68 14.38 9.14
C THR A 328 -0.90 14.37 10.45
N THR A 329 -0.25 13.26 10.77
CA THR A 329 0.56 13.09 11.99
C THR A 329 2.05 13.28 11.74
N PHE A 330 2.45 13.19 10.48
CA PHE A 330 3.83 13.37 10.03
C PHE A 330 3.81 13.79 8.55
N PRO A 331 4.45 14.90 8.17
CA PRO A 331 4.45 15.38 6.80
C PRO A 331 5.49 14.63 5.92
N LEU A 332 5.40 13.31 5.87
CA LEU A 332 6.25 12.43 5.04
C LEU A 332 5.48 11.18 4.67
N THR A 333 5.68 10.68 3.45
CA THR A 333 4.89 9.63 2.81
C THR A 333 4.73 8.36 3.65
N SER A 334 5.84 7.69 4.03
CA SER A 334 5.74 6.42 4.78
C SER A 334 5.09 6.58 6.16
N PRO A 335 5.48 7.55 7.03
CA PRO A 335 4.83 7.73 8.33
C PRO A 335 3.38 8.18 8.23
N GLY A 336 3.06 9.10 7.30
CA GLY A 336 1.69 9.57 7.05
C GLY A 336 0.76 8.42 6.65
N HIS A 337 1.16 7.63 5.66
CA HIS A 337 0.41 6.45 5.24
C HIS A 337 0.36 5.35 6.30
N MET A 338 1.43 5.18 7.08
CA MET A 338 1.40 4.22 8.17
C MET A 338 0.37 4.64 9.23
N SER A 339 0.24 5.95 9.52
CA SER A 339 -0.83 6.47 10.37
C SER A 339 -2.22 6.23 9.79
N LEU A 340 -2.39 6.43 8.48
CA LEU A 340 -3.64 6.13 7.76
C LEU A 340 -4.03 4.66 7.89
N MET A 341 -3.06 3.76 7.69
CA MET A 341 -3.28 2.32 7.65
C MET A 341 -3.43 1.67 9.02
N THR A 342 -2.86 2.25 10.08
CA THR A 342 -2.90 1.68 11.45
C THR A 342 -3.86 2.39 12.39
N GLY A 343 -4.25 3.63 12.08
CA GLY A 343 -4.99 4.49 13.00
C GLY A 343 -4.16 4.93 14.22
N LEU A 344 -2.82 4.90 14.13
CA LEU A 344 -1.91 5.31 15.20
C LEU A 344 -1.22 6.63 14.85
N PHE A 345 -1.02 7.48 15.87
CA PHE A 345 -0.16 8.65 15.72
C PHE A 345 1.30 8.24 15.45
N ALA A 346 2.00 9.04 14.66
CA ALA A 346 3.39 8.73 14.29
C ALA A 346 4.30 8.53 15.51
N GLY A 347 4.08 9.28 16.60
CA GLY A 347 4.82 9.14 17.86
C GLY A 347 4.64 7.79 18.56
N ALA A 348 3.54 7.09 18.31
CA ALA A 348 3.26 5.77 18.88
C ALA A 348 3.92 4.62 18.11
N MET A 349 4.41 4.86 16.90
CA MET A 349 5.06 3.85 16.08
C MET A 349 6.55 3.72 16.42
N PRO A 350 7.12 2.50 16.38
CA PRO A 350 8.56 2.34 16.46
C PRO A 350 9.24 3.10 15.30
N ARG A 351 10.14 4.02 15.62
CA ARG A 351 10.93 4.80 14.65
C ARG A 351 10.11 5.55 13.61
N PRO A 352 9.26 6.52 13.97
CA PRO A 352 8.60 7.36 12.99
C PRO A 352 9.64 8.11 12.15
N GLY A 353 9.45 8.15 10.84
CA GLY A 353 10.32 8.86 9.90
C GLY A 353 11.56 8.10 9.43
N VAL A 354 11.78 6.86 9.89
CA VAL A 354 12.82 5.98 9.34
C VAL A 354 12.18 4.98 8.39
N LEU A 355 12.91 4.62 7.34
CA LEU A 355 12.57 3.56 6.38
C LEU A 355 12.63 2.17 7.07
N ASP A 356 11.88 1.99 8.15
CA ASP A 356 11.81 0.71 8.85
C ASP A 356 10.46 0.05 8.49
N PRO A 357 10.47 -1.06 7.76
CA PRO A 357 9.25 -1.73 7.27
C PRO A 357 8.43 -2.36 8.39
N TRP A 358 8.71 -2.03 9.65
CA TRP A 358 8.24 -2.83 10.75
C TRP A 358 7.28 -2.10 11.68
N THR A 359 6.01 -2.50 11.66
CA THR A 359 5.06 -2.19 12.72
C THR A 359 4.31 -3.45 13.14
N PRO A 360 4.21 -3.74 14.44
CA PRO A 360 3.38 -4.84 14.96
C PRO A 360 1.88 -4.50 14.95
N ALA A 361 1.52 -3.26 14.63
CA ALA A 361 0.12 -2.84 14.58
C ALA A 361 -0.64 -3.52 13.43
N THR A 362 -1.93 -3.77 13.63
CA THR A 362 -2.81 -4.28 12.58
C THR A 362 -3.12 -3.18 11.57
N LEU A 363 -2.91 -3.44 10.29
CA LEU A 363 -3.25 -2.53 9.21
C LEU A 363 -4.74 -2.66 8.82
N LEU A 364 -5.32 -1.59 8.31
CA LEU A 364 -6.68 -1.58 7.74
C LEU A 364 -6.88 -2.74 6.74
N ALA A 365 -5.90 -2.96 5.85
CA ALA A 365 -5.96 -4.05 4.88
C ALA A 365 -6.05 -5.43 5.56
N GLU A 366 -5.37 -5.63 6.69
CA GLU A 366 -5.44 -6.88 7.45
C GLU A 366 -6.79 -7.06 8.11
N ALA A 367 -7.31 -6.02 8.76
CA ALA A 367 -8.63 -6.06 9.38
C ALA A 367 -9.74 -6.36 8.36
N LEU A 368 -9.67 -5.76 7.17
CA LEU A 368 -10.62 -6.01 6.10
C LEU A 368 -10.45 -7.39 5.46
N ARG A 369 -9.22 -7.84 5.26
CA ARG A 369 -8.93 -9.20 4.78
C ARG A 369 -9.49 -10.25 5.72
N ASP A 370 -9.27 -10.08 7.02
CA ASP A 370 -9.76 -11.02 8.06
C ASP A 370 -11.29 -10.99 8.18
N ALA A 371 -11.91 -9.87 7.77
CA ALA A 371 -13.37 -9.74 7.63
C ALA A 371 -13.93 -10.31 6.31
N GLY A 372 -13.13 -11.00 5.49
CA GLY A 372 -13.56 -11.67 4.26
C GLY A 372 -13.51 -10.81 2.98
N TYR A 373 -12.89 -9.63 3.03
CA TYR A 373 -12.70 -8.81 1.83
C TYR A 373 -11.57 -9.37 0.95
N LEU A 374 -11.75 -9.31 -0.36
CA LEU A 374 -10.64 -9.42 -1.30
C LEU A 374 -9.89 -8.08 -1.29
N THR A 375 -8.61 -8.10 -1.01
CA THR A 375 -7.84 -6.88 -0.79
C THR A 375 -6.82 -6.65 -1.91
N GLY A 376 -6.88 -5.47 -2.53
CA GLY A 376 -5.96 -5.06 -3.59
C GLY A 376 -5.35 -3.70 -3.36
N ALA A 377 -4.07 -3.52 -3.71
CA ALA A 377 -3.39 -2.24 -3.69
C ALA A 377 -2.61 -2.02 -4.98
N TYR A 378 -2.61 -0.78 -5.44
CA TYR A 378 -1.82 -0.32 -6.59
C TYR A 378 -1.15 0.98 -6.20
N THR A 379 0.18 0.95 -6.13
CA THR A 379 1.04 2.07 -5.73
C THR A 379 2.09 2.35 -6.80
N GLU A 380 2.77 3.47 -6.66
CA GLU A 380 3.84 3.89 -7.55
C GLU A 380 5.23 3.74 -6.91
N ASP A 381 5.45 2.63 -6.18
CA ASP A 381 6.74 2.28 -5.59
C ASP A 381 7.25 3.30 -4.53
N ALA A 382 8.56 3.55 -4.44
CA ALA A 382 9.23 4.48 -3.54
C ALA A 382 8.89 4.24 -2.06
N LEU A 383 8.42 5.26 -1.33
CA LEU A 383 8.17 5.20 0.12
C LEU A 383 6.91 4.40 0.50
N LEU A 384 6.11 3.96 -0.49
CA LEU A 384 5.00 3.03 -0.31
C LEU A 384 5.29 1.62 -0.83
N ALA A 385 6.54 1.32 -1.07
CA ALA A 385 6.94 -0.02 -1.46
C ALA A 385 6.64 -1.05 -0.36
N GLY A 386 6.42 -2.30 -0.76
CA GLY A 386 6.24 -3.42 0.15
C GLY A 386 7.39 -3.64 1.11
N LEU A 387 8.60 -3.19 0.74
CA LEU A 387 9.76 -3.11 1.62
C LEU A 387 9.43 -2.44 2.97
N PHE A 388 8.56 -1.43 2.97
CA PHE A 388 8.15 -0.70 4.18
C PHE A 388 6.93 -1.31 4.88
N GLY A 389 6.54 -2.54 4.50
CA GLY A 389 5.47 -3.30 5.13
C GLY A 389 4.07 -2.95 4.62
N PHE A 390 3.92 -2.09 3.61
CA PHE A 390 2.61 -1.70 3.09
C PHE A 390 1.86 -2.84 2.40
N TRP A 391 2.53 -3.90 1.96
CA TRP A 391 1.89 -5.09 1.37
C TRP A 391 1.11 -5.96 2.36
N PHE A 392 1.33 -5.79 3.68
CA PHE A 392 0.64 -6.63 4.66
C PHE A 392 -0.87 -6.41 4.63
N GLY A 393 -1.60 -7.51 4.61
CA GLY A 393 -3.05 -7.51 4.53
C GLY A 393 -3.63 -7.47 3.12
N PHE A 394 -2.80 -7.25 2.09
CA PHE A 394 -3.27 -7.31 0.70
C PHE A 394 -3.10 -8.71 0.11
N ASP A 395 -4.15 -9.19 -0.56
CA ASP A 395 -4.09 -10.42 -1.38
C ASP A 395 -3.34 -10.12 -2.70
N ARG A 396 -3.35 -8.86 -3.13
CA ARG A 396 -2.65 -8.36 -4.31
C ARG A 396 -2.09 -6.97 -4.04
N PHE A 397 -0.79 -6.83 -4.12
CA PHE A 397 -0.08 -5.56 -3.97
C PHE A 397 0.80 -5.33 -5.20
N VAL A 398 0.52 -4.26 -5.95
CA VAL A 398 1.22 -3.94 -7.20
C VAL A 398 1.99 -2.65 -7.03
N GLU A 399 3.29 -2.72 -7.26
CA GLU A 399 4.20 -1.58 -7.25
C GLU A 399 4.56 -1.23 -8.69
N ARG A 400 4.13 -0.07 -9.15
CA ARG A 400 4.50 0.43 -10.47
C ARG A 400 5.80 1.22 -10.40
N PRO A 401 6.70 1.06 -11.38
CA PRO A 401 7.86 1.94 -11.48
C PRO A 401 7.42 3.41 -11.55
N LEU A 402 8.13 4.26 -10.82
CA LEU A 402 7.85 5.69 -10.80
C LEU A 402 8.31 6.33 -12.10
N VAL A 403 7.40 6.54 -13.03
CA VAL A 403 7.63 7.26 -14.30
C VAL A 403 6.85 8.57 -14.24
N ALA A 404 7.54 9.69 -14.21
CA ALA A 404 6.95 11.00 -13.93
C ALA A 404 5.75 11.35 -14.83
N GLU A 405 5.84 11.09 -16.13
CA GLU A 405 4.79 11.38 -17.11
C GLU A 405 3.59 10.43 -17.01
N ALA A 406 3.78 9.24 -16.43
CA ALA A 406 2.75 8.21 -16.31
C ALA A 406 2.09 8.15 -14.93
N ARG A 407 2.50 9.00 -13.98
CA ARG A 407 1.97 9.03 -12.61
C ARG A 407 0.44 9.11 -12.62
N GLY A 408 -0.20 8.28 -11.82
CA GLY A 408 -1.65 8.16 -11.72
C GLY A 408 -2.29 7.34 -12.83
N THR A 409 -1.87 7.51 -14.09
CA THR A 409 -2.52 6.88 -15.25
C THR A 409 -2.53 5.35 -15.15
N ALA A 410 -1.39 4.73 -14.87
CA ALA A 410 -1.29 3.28 -14.73
C ALA A 410 -2.03 2.80 -13.47
N THR A 411 -1.88 3.50 -12.36
CA THR A 411 -2.51 3.17 -11.07
C THR A 411 -4.03 3.13 -11.18
N PHE A 412 -4.65 4.18 -11.74
CA PHE A 412 -6.11 4.22 -11.91
C PHE A 412 -6.60 3.23 -12.98
N ALA A 413 -5.82 2.96 -14.04
CA ALA A 413 -6.15 1.93 -15.02
C ALA A 413 -6.13 0.52 -14.41
N ASP A 414 -5.16 0.23 -13.55
CA ASP A 414 -5.08 -1.03 -12.79
C ASP A 414 -6.24 -1.16 -11.81
N GLY A 415 -6.55 -0.09 -11.07
CA GLY A 415 -7.73 -0.03 -10.21
C GLY A 415 -9.02 -0.32 -10.97
N ALA A 416 -9.20 0.25 -12.15
CA ALA A 416 -10.35 -0.01 -13.01
C ALA A 416 -10.39 -1.48 -13.50
N ARG A 417 -9.23 -2.08 -13.81
CA ARG A 417 -9.15 -3.52 -14.13
C ARG A 417 -9.52 -4.40 -12.93
N PHE A 418 -9.07 -4.03 -11.73
CA PHE A 418 -9.44 -4.71 -10.50
C PHE A 418 -10.95 -4.66 -10.26
N LEU A 419 -11.60 -3.50 -10.43
CA LEU A 419 -13.05 -3.37 -10.31
C LEU A 419 -13.81 -4.28 -11.27
N ARG A 420 -13.41 -4.30 -12.56
CA ARG A 420 -14.03 -5.18 -13.57
C ARG A 420 -13.92 -6.66 -13.23
N ALA A 421 -12.74 -7.07 -12.77
CA ALA A 421 -12.46 -8.48 -12.43
C ALA A 421 -13.17 -8.94 -11.15
N ASN A 422 -13.54 -8.01 -10.25
CA ASN A 422 -14.05 -8.34 -8.93
C ASN A 422 -15.41 -7.69 -8.63
N ARG A 423 -16.17 -7.28 -9.65
CA ARG A 423 -17.45 -6.59 -9.51
C ARG A 423 -18.51 -7.37 -8.72
N ASP A 424 -18.40 -8.68 -8.70
CA ASP A 424 -19.28 -9.64 -8.01
C ASP A 424 -18.70 -10.09 -6.65
N ARG A 425 -17.62 -9.46 -6.18
CA ARG A 425 -16.92 -9.79 -4.94
C ARG A 425 -16.94 -8.62 -3.97
N ARG A 426 -16.83 -8.94 -2.70
CA ARG A 426 -16.59 -7.95 -1.65
C ARG A 426 -15.11 -7.59 -1.67
N PHE A 427 -14.78 -6.30 -1.81
CA PHE A 427 -13.39 -5.89 -1.93
C PHE A 427 -13.03 -4.63 -1.13
N PHE A 428 -11.75 -4.53 -0.79
CA PHE A 428 -11.04 -3.33 -0.41
C PHE A 428 -9.99 -3.02 -1.48
N LEU A 429 -10.02 -1.82 -2.01
CA LEU A 429 -9.07 -1.35 -3.02
C LEU A 429 -8.37 -0.08 -2.52
N PHE A 430 -7.04 -0.13 -2.43
CA PHE A 430 -6.19 1.02 -2.15
C PHE A 430 -5.47 1.48 -3.41
N LEU A 431 -5.57 2.76 -3.72
CA LEU A 431 -4.89 3.40 -4.85
C LEU A 431 -4.04 4.56 -4.33
N HIS A 432 -2.78 4.58 -4.72
CA HIS A 432 -1.86 5.66 -4.38
C HIS A 432 -1.09 6.15 -5.60
N THR A 433 -0.90 7.47 -5.71
CA THR A 433 -0.09 8.07 -6.76
C THR A 433 0.70 9.28 -6.29
N TYR A 434 1.91 9.42 -6.81
CA TYR A 434 2.75 10.62 -6.69
C TYR A 434 2.43 11.69 -7.75
N LYS A 435 1.24 11.67 -8.36
CA LYS A 435 0.87 12.60 -9.43
C LYS A 435 1.02 14.07 -9.04
N VAL A 436 0.77 14.39 -7.79
CA VAL A 436 0.81 15.73 -7.24
C VAL A 436 2.13 16.04 -6.53
N HIS A 437 3.02 15.06 -6.35
CA HIS A 437 4.34 15.20 -5.76
C HIS A 437 5.37 15.76 -6.75
N ALA A 438 6.37 16.48 -6.25
CA ALA A 438 7.51 16.95 -7.04
C ALA A 438 8.27 15.79 -7.73
N PRO A 439 8.85 16.04 -8.93
CA PRO A 439 8.62 17.19 -9.80
C PRO A 439 7.17 17.19 -10.30
N TYR A 440 6.54 18.38 -10.28
CA TYR A 440 5.12 18.55 -10.61
C TYR A 440 4.90 18.48 -12.12
N VAL A 441 4.82 17.24 -12.63
CA VAL A 441 4.68 16.99 -14.07
C VAL A 441 3.21 16.81 -14.45
N SER A 442 2.76 17.57 -15.43
CA SER A 442 1.44 17.43 -16.04
C SER A 442 1.52 17.27 -17.55
N SER A 443 0.51 16.61 -18.11
CA SER A 443 0.37 16.51 -19.56
C SER A 443 0.26 17.91 -20.21
N PRO A 444 0.79 18.11 -21.45
CA PRO A 444 0.65 19.37 -22.19
C PRO A 444 -0.78 19.89 -22.33
N ALA A 445 -1.78 19.01 -22.22
CA ALA A 445 -3.20 19.40 -22.24
C ALA A 445 -3.58 20.35 -21.10
N TYR A 446 -2.83 20.37 -20.01
CA TYR A 446 -3.07 21.23 -18.84
C TYR A 446 -2.19 22.47 -18.79
N ALA A 447 -1.33 22.71 -19.82
CA ALA A 447 -0.35 23.81 -19.83
C ALA A 447 -0.99 25.19 -19.66
N GLY A 448 -2.21 25.39 -20.16
CA GLY A 448 -2.95 26.66 -20.07
C GLY A 448 -3.85 26.78 -18.83
N PHE A 449 -3.83 25.82 -17.91
CA PHE A 449 -4.76 25.82 -16.76
C PHE A 449 -4.41 26.91 -15.72
N ALA A 450 -3.14 27.07 -15.38
CA ALA A 450 -2.69 28.05 -14.39
C ALA A 450 -2.27 29.34 -15.08
N ASP A 451 -3.01 30.44 -14.86
CA ASP A 451 -2.70 31.74 -15.41
C ASP A 451 -1.75 32.51 -14.46
N PRO A 452 -0.57 32.97 -14.92
CA PRO A 452 0.32 33.79 -14.10
C PRO A 452 -0.33 35.08 -13.59
N ALA A 453 -1.35 35.63 -14.28
CA ALA A 453 -2.09 36.81 -13.85
C ALA A 453 -2.89 36.60 -12.54
N ASP A 454 -3.18 35.35 -12.16
CA ASP A 454 -3.84 35.04 -10.88
C ASP A 454 -3.02 35.50 -9.68
N TRP A 455 -1.71 35.63 -9.81
CA TRP A 455 -0.80 36.10 -8.74
C TRP A 455 -0.91 37.61 -8.45
N ASP A 456 -1.46 38.40 -9.39
CA ASP A 456 -1.81 39.82 -9.19
C ASP A 456 -3.26 40.00 -8.75
N GLY A 457 -4.00 38.88 -8.58
CA GLY A 457 -5.41 38.81 -8.23
C GLY A 457 -5.70 37.84 -7.09
N PRO A 458 -6.46 36.77 -7.33
CA PRO A 458 -6.98 35.86 -6.30
C PRO A 458 -5.90 35.13 -5.48
N LEU A 459 -4.68 35.01 -5.98
CA LEU A 459 -3.56 34.35 -5.29
C LEU A 459 -2.57 35.33 -4.65
N ALA A 460 -2.76 36.62 -4.76
CA ALA A 460 -1.80 37.64 -4.33
C ALA A 460 -1.35 37.52 -2.85
N ASN A 461 -2.23 37.04 -1.98
CA ASN A 461 -2.03 37.00 -0.55
C ASN A 461 -1.73 35.59 0.02
N ARG A 462 -1.39 34.63 -0.83
CA ARG A 462 -1.16 33.23 -0.40
C ARG A 462 0.14 33.00 0.38
N GLY A 463 1.01 34.03 0.49
CA GLY A 463 2.26 33.90 1.21
C GLY A 463 3.39 33.24 0.43
N VAL A 464 3.14 32.86 -0.82
CA VAL A 464 4.13 32.20 -1.69
C VAL A 464 5.09 33.25 -2.27
N PRO A 465 6.42 33.07 -2.10
CA PRO A 465 7.41 33.96 -2.68
C PRO A 465 7.37 33.95 -4.22
N PRO A 466 7.67 35.07 -4.88
CA PRO A 466 7.60 35.17 -6.34
C PRO A 466 8.37 34.07 -7.10
N GLU A 467 9.53 33.67 -6.60
CA GLU A 467 10.39 32.63 -7.17
C GLU A 467 9.80 31.22 -7.08
N ARG A 468 8.74 31.00 -6.29
CA ARG A 468 8.06 29.72 -6.12
C ARG A 468 6.69 29.65 -6.81
N ARG A 469 6.22 30.76 -7.37
CA ARG A 469 4.91 30.81 -8.03
C ARG A 469 4.79 29.84 -9.20
N ALA A 470 5.87 29.65 -9.96
CA ALA A 470 5.92 28.68 -11.05
C ALA A 470 5.77 27.23 -10.56
N ASP A 471 6.28 26.91 -9.38
CA ASP A 471 6.12 25.59 -8.75
C ASP A 471 4.66 25.35 -8.37
N VAL A 472 3.98 26.36 -7.79
CA VAL A 472 2.54 26.29 -7.48
C VAL A 472 1.71 26.16 -8.75
N ASP A 473 2.04 26.90 -9.82
CA ASP A 473 1.35 26.76 -11.10
C ASP A 473 1.49 25.36 -11.69
N ALA A 474 2.65 24.73 -11.55
CA ALA A 474 2.89 23.34 -11.95
C ALA A 474 2.14 22.35 -11.07
N TYR A 475 2.12 22.58 -9.77
CA TYR A 475 1.39 21.79 -8.79
C TYR A 475 -0.13 21.82 -9.05
N ASP A 476 -0.71 23.00 -9.29
CA ASP A 476 -2.12 23.17 -9.62
C ASP A 476 -2.51 22.44 -10.92
N ARG A 477 -1.63 22.47 -11.92
CA ARG A 477 -1.83 21.67 -13.15
C ARG A 477 -1.80 20.18 -12.88
N ALA A 478 -0.92 19.72 -11.99
CA ALA A 478 -0.85 18.31 -11.60
C ALA A 478 -2.11 17.88 -10.83
N ILE A 479 -2.63 18.73 -9.93
CA ILE A 479 -3.91 18.49 -9.24
C ILE A 479 -5.06 18.39 -10.26
N ARG A 480 -5.10 19.32 -11.22
CA ARG A 480 -6.17 19.34 -12.22
C ARG A 480 -6.18 18.08 -13.10
N GLU A 481 -5.00 17.55 -13.42
CA GLU A 481 -4.88 16.27 -14.13
C GLU A 481 -5.26 15.08 -13.22
N ALA A 482 -4.85 15.08 -11.95
CA ALA A 482 -5.25 14.07 -10.98
C ALA A 482 -6.78 14.04 -10.78
N ASP A 483 -7.43 15.20 -10.77
CA ASP A 483 -8.90 15.34 -10.72
C ASP A 483 -9.59 14.58 -11.87
N ASP A 484 -9.07 14.73 -13.10
CA ASP A 484 -9.60 14.03 -14.26
C ASP A 484 -9.33 12.51 -14.19
N GLN A 485 -8.18 12.08 -13.66
CA GLN A 485 -7.84 10.66 -13.47
C GLN A 485 -8.74 10.00 -12.42
N VAL A 486 -8.95 10.65 -11.27
CA VAL A 486 -9.89 10.19 -10.22
C VAL A 486 -11.30 10.10 -10.78
N ALA A 487 -11.75 11.11 -11.51
CA ALA A 487 -13.09 11.13 -12.11
C ALA A 487 -13.29 9.99 -13.11
N ALA A 488 -12.31 9.69 -13.95
CA ALA A 488 -12.38 8.58 -14.90
C ALA A 488 -12.49 7.22 -14.18
N PHE A 489 -11.76 7.05 -13.07
CA PHE A 489 -11.87 5.85 -12.23
C PHE A 489 -13.25 5.75 -11.55
N LEU A 490 -13.79 6.85 -11.00
CA LEU A 490 -15.11 6.87 -10.38
C LEU A 490 -16.23 6.62 -11.41
N ALA A 491 -16.08 7.10 -12.65
CA ALA A 491 -17.00 6.79 -13.74
C ALA A 491 -17.05 5.29 -14.06
N GLU A 492 -15.92 4.58 -13.93
CA GLU A 492 -15.89 3.12 -14.07
C GLU A 492 -16.63 2.41 -12.93
N LEU A 493 -16.47 2.89 -11.70
CA LEU A 493 -17.23 2.41 -10.53
C LEU A 493 -18.75 2.58 -10.74
N ASP A 494 -19.18 3.76 -11.23
CA ASP A 494 -20.58 4.06 -11.56
C ASP A 494 -21.07 3.14 -12.69
N ARG A 495 -20.30 2.97 -13.78
CA ARG A 495 -20.61 2.12 -14.94
C ARG A 495 -20.83 0.64 -14.57
N LEU A 496 -20.08 0.15 -13.59
CA LEU A 496 -20.18 -1.22 -13.08
C LEU A 496 -21.35 -1.39 -12.08
N GLY A 497 -22.05 -0.32 -11.73
CA GLY A 497 -23.14 -0.33 -10.75
C GLY A 497 -22.68 -0.59 -9.32
N LEU A 498 -21.43 -0.23 -9.00
CA LEU A 498 -20.81 -0.45 -7.70
C LEU A 498 -20.91 0.76 -6.77
N ALA A 499 -21.24 1.93 -7.31
CA ALA A 499 -21.15 3.21 -6.60
C ALA A 499 -22.03 3.29 -5.34
N ASP A 500 -23.28 2.77 -5.43
CA ASP A 500 -24.24 2.81 -4.31
C ASP A 500 -23.92 1.81 -3.19
N ASP A 501 -22.93 0.96 -3.40
CA ASP A 501 -22.52 -0.10 -2.48
C ASP A 501 -21.03 -0.02 -2.13
N THR A 502 -20.42 1.16 -2.31
CA THR A 502 -18.99 1.38 -2.09
C THR A 502 -18.76 2.66 -1.30
N TYR A 503 -18.02 2.56 -0.20
CA TYR A 503 -17.41 3.73 0.41
C TYR A 503 -16.18 4.13 -0.38
N VAL A 504 -16.15 5.37 -0.81
CA VAL A 504 -15.01 5.99 -1.49
C VAL A 504 -14.44 7.06 -0.58
N VAL A 505 -13.18 6.92 -0.24
CA VAL A 505 -12.39 7.90 0.52
C VAL A 505 -11.31 8.46 -0.39
N VAL A 506 -11.22 9.79 -0.47
CA VAL A 506 -10.08 10.48 -1.11
C VAL A 506 -9.41 11.35 -0.05
N THR A 507 -8.11 11.19 0.10
CA THR A 507 -7.28 11.92 1.06
C THR A 507 -5.88 12.11 0.53
N SER A 508 -5.02 12.70 1.35
CA SER A 508 -3.57 12.76 1.20
C SER A 508 -2.90 12.26 2.47
N ASP A 509 -1.63 11.95 2.38
CA ASP A 509 -0.76 11.61 3.50
C ASP A 509 -0.17 12.85 4.19
N HIS A 510 0.13 13.90 3.41
CA HIS A 510 0.61 15.21 3.87
C HIS A 510 0.44 16.27 2.77
N GLY A 511 0.82 17.50 3.08
CA GLY A 511 0.88 18.61 2.14
C GLY A 511 2.30 18.90 1.66
N GLU A 512 2.50 20.12 1.12
CA GLU A 512 3.71 20.59 0.45
C GLU A 512 3.92 22.08 0.70
N ALA A 513 5.14 22.51 1.05
CA ALA A 513 5.47 23.91 1.25
C ALA A 513 6.12 24.53 0.00
N PHE A 514 5.70 25.74 -0.35
CA PHE A 514 6.17 26.51 -1.49
C PHE A 514 6.90 27.80 -1.09
N GLY A 515 7.58 27.81 0.06
CA GLY A 515 8.28 28.95 0.61
C GLY A 515 7.54 29.67 1.71
N GLU A 516 6.32 29.27 2.04
CA GLU A 516 5.62 29.70 3.25
C GLU A 516 6.47 29.31 4.48
N HIS A 517 6.55 30.16 5.47
CA HIS A 517 7.41 29.99 6.66
C HIS A 517 8.88 29.68 6.34
N GLY A 518 9.36 30.02 5.12
CA GLY A 518 10.73 29.77 4.67
C GLY A 518 11.03 28.32 4.36
N LEU A 519 10.01 27.46 4.24
CA LEU A 519 10.14 26.03 3.97
C LEU A 519 9.79 25.71 2.50
N VAL A 520 10.46 24.73 1.92
CA VAL A 520 10.18 24.19 0.58
C VAL A 520 10.15 22.68 0.66
N GLY A 521 9.17 22.07 0.01
CA GLY A 521 8.98 20.63 0.10
C GLY A 521 8.24 20.23 1.36
N HIS A 522 8.49 19.03 1.86
CA HIS A 522 7.81 18.45 3.02
C HIS A 522 8.77 17.70 3.93
N GLY A 523 8.28 17.24 5.07
CA GLY A 523 9.06 16.47 6.05
C GLY A 523 9.71 17.32 7.14
N PHE A 524 9.93 18.61 6.94
CA PHE A 524 10.77 19.45 7.79
C PHE A 524 10.01 20.56 8.54
N GLY A 525 8.68 20.55 8.51
CA GLY A 525 7.87 21.57 9.16
C GLY A 525 6.58 21.02 9.73
N GLY A 526 6.07 21.71 10.76
CA GLY A 526 4.80 21.39 11.38
C GLY A 526 3.68 22.40 11.07
N HIS A 527 3.81 23.19 9.98
CA HIS A 527 2.82 24.19 9.57
C HIS A 527 1.70 23.60 8.72
N GLN A 528 0.60 24.37 8.56
CA GLN A 528 -0.63 23.91 7.90
C GLN A 528 -0.42 23.51 6.44
N GLU A 529 0.49 24.16 5.71
CA GLU A 529 0.82 23.80 4.32
C GLU A 529 1.35 22.37 4.16
N GLN A 530 1.91 21.78 5.24
CA GLN A 530 2.37 20.40 5.24
C GLN A 530 1.44 19.45 6.01
N LEU A 531 0.62 19.97 6.94
CA LEU A 531 -0.22 19.12 7.81
C LEU A 531 -1.69 19.07 7.40
N HIS A 532 -2.26 20.14 6.81
CA HIS A 532 -3.67 20.20 6.47
C HIS A 532 -3.96 19.49 5.15
N ILE A 533 -4.57 18.31 5.27
CA ILE A 533 -4.87 17.42 4.15
C ILE A 533 -6.38 17.37 3.85
N PRO A 534 -6.79 17.09 2.60
CA PRO A 534 -8.19 16.87 2.29
C PRO A 534 -8.67 15.51 2.82
N LEU A 535 -9.96 15.45 3.15
CA LEU A 535 -10.66 14.19 3.38
C LEU A 535 -12.08 14.31 2.83
N LEU A 536 -12.35 13.52 1.79
CA LEU A 536 -13.63 13.42 1.12
C LEU A 536 -14.14 11.99 1.28
N LEU A 537 -15.35 11.83 1.80
CA LEU A 537 -16.00 10.52 1.98
C LEU A 537 -17.34 10.50 1.26
N ARG A 538 -17.54 9.53 0.38
CA ARG A 538 -18.81 9.24 -0.30
C ARG A 538 -19.17 7.79 -0.10
N GLY A 539 -20.44 7.48 0.02
CA GLY A 539 -20.93 6.10 0.06
C GLY A 539 -22.31 5.97 0.68
N PRO A 540 -22.76 4.75 0.93
CA PRO A 540 -24.03 4.50 1.59
C PRO A 540 -24.12 5.22 2.94
N GLU A 541 -25.27 5.81 3.23
CA GLU A 541 -25.54 6.53 4.49
C GLU A 541 -24.66 7.77 4.75
N VAL A 542 -23.76 8.13 3.82
CA VAL A 542 -22.96 9.36 3.91
C VAL A 542 -23.77 10.52 3.33
N PRO A 543 -24.01 11.61 4.09
CA PRO A 543 -24.79 12.75 3.62
C PRO A 543 -24.16 13.41 2.39
N ALA A 544 -24.98 13.63 1.36
CA ALA A 544 -24.56 14.36 0.17
C ALA A 544 -24.45 15.87 0.49
N GLY A 545 -23.38 16.52 0.02
CA GLY A 545 -23.08 17.92 0.29
C GLY A 545 -22.80 18.21 1.77
N GLY A 546 -22.51 17.16 2.57
CA GLY A 546 -22.16 17.31 3.99
C GLY A 546 -20.82 18.02 4.17
N ARG A 547 -20.71 18.80 5.24
CA ARG A 547 -19.46 19.45 5.67
C ARG A 547 -19.29 19.25 7.16
N VAL A 548 -18.09 18.79 7.56
CA VAL A 548 -17.72 18.53 8.96
C VAL A 548 -16.57 19.43 9.33
N ALA A 549 -16.80 20.39 10.20
CA ALA A 549 -15.80 21.36 10.66
C ALA A 549 -15.03 20.89 11.92
N THR A 550 -15.45 19.78 12.54
CA THR A 550 -14.76 19.24 13.73
C THR A 550 -13.34 18.80 13.36
N PRO A 551 -12.31 19.29 14.08
CA PRO A 551 -10.94 18.86 13.83
C PRO A 551 -10.76 17.35 13.91
N ALA A 552 -10.17 16.79 12.87
CA ALA A 552 -9.89 15.36 12.72
C ALA A 552 -8.42 15.11 12.38
N SER A 553 -8.04 13.86 12.37
CA SER A 553 -6.69 13.45 11.97
C SER A 553 -6.78 12.27 11.00
N ILE A 554 -5.76 12.08 10.21
CA ILE A 554 -5.62 10.95 9.28
C ILE A 554 -5.82 9.58 9.98
N VAL A 555 -5.48 9.49 11.27
CA VAL A 555 -5.68 8.28 12.08
C VAL A 555 -7.15 7.90 12.28
N ASP A 556 -8.07 8.82 12.03
CA ASP A 556 -9.51 8.62 12.21
C ASP A 556 -10.15 7.87 11.03
N VAL A 557 -9.47 7.81 9.88
CA VAL A 557 -9.99 7.15 8.68
C VAL A 557 -10.25 5.65 8.93
N LEU A 558 -9.28 4.97 9.53
CA LEU A 558 -9.39 3.53 9.82
C LEU A 558 -10.59 3.21 10.72
N PRO A 559 -10.72 3.76 11.94
CA PRO A 559 -11.86 3.45 12.80
C PRO A 559 -13.19 3.90 12.20
N THR A 560 -13.21 4.96 11.39
CA THR A 560 -14.41 5.41 10.67
C THR A 560 -14.87 4.36 9.66
N LEU A 561 -13.96 3.82 8.85
CA LEU A 561 -14.28 2.78 7.88
C LEU A 561 -14.78 1.50 8.57
N LEU A 562 -14.11 1.05 9.63
CA LEU A 562 -14.56 -0.14 10.38
C LEU A 562 -15.97 0.04 10.97
N ASP A 563 -16.26 1.22 11.54
CA ASP A 563 -17.57 1.54 12.12
C ASP A 563 -18.67 1.60 11.02
N LEU A 564 -18.40 2.27 9.88
CA LEU A 564 -19.31 2.32 8.75
C LEU A 564 -19.62 0.93 8.17
N LEU A 565 -18.66 0.02 8.24
CA LEU A 565 -18.80 -1.36 7.79
C LEU A 565 -19.42 -2.29 8.85
N GLY A 566 -19.69 -1.77 10.05
CA GLY A 566 -20.16 -2.59 11.17
C GLY A 566 -19.16 -3.67 11.61
N LEU A 567 -17.86 -3.41 11.42
CA LEU A 567 -16.79 -4.31 11.82
C LEU A 567 -16.31 -4.00 13.25
N PRO A 568 -15.80 -5.00 13.98
CA PRO A 568 -15.22 -4.76 15.29
C PRO A 568 -14.08 -3.72 15.22
N PRO A 569 -13.97 -2.85 16.24
CA PRO A 569 -12.84 -1.93 16.33
C PRO A 569 -11.53 -2.74 16.52
N ILE A 570 -10.46 -2.21 15.97
CA ILE A 570 -9.11 -2.69 16.27
C ILE A 570 -8.40 -1.69 17.20
N ASP A 571 -7.25 -2.10 17.68
CA ASP A 571 -6.45 -1.31 18.59
C ASP A 571 -5.80 -0.10 17.87
N ALA A 572 -6.50 1.05 17.86
CA ALA A 572 -6.12 2.28 17.19
C ALA A 572 -6.29 3.48 18.15
N GLN A 573 -5.59 4.58 17.88
CA GLN A 573 -5.73 5.85 18.61
C GLN A 573 -6.73 6.81 17.95
N GLY A 574 -7.07 6.56 16.67
CA GLY A 574 -8.09 7.29 15.94
C GLY A 574 -9.49 7.09 16.51
N ARG A 575 -10.41 7.99 16.15
CA ARG A 575 -11.84 7.93 16.51
C ARG A 575 -12.69 7.81 15.26
N SER A 576 -13.80 7.07 15.35
CA SER A 576 -14.79 7.07 14.26
C SER A 576 -15.40 8.46 14.08
N LEU A 577 -15.44 8.93 12.84
CA LEU A 577 -16.09 10.17 12.43
C LEU A 577 -17.56 9.95 12.04
N ARG A 578 -18.11 8.72 12.18
CA ARG A 578 -19.49 8.39 11.78
C ARG A 578 -20.53 9.26 12.47
N ALA A 579 -20.36 9.56 13.76
CA ALA A 579 -21.27 10.42 14.49
C ALA A 579 -21.31 11.86 13.93
N ALA A 580 -20.14 12.37 13.47
CA ALA A 580 -20.05 13.67 12.84
C ALA A 580 -20.76 13.73 11.47
N LEU A 581 -20.79 12.61 10.73
CA LEU A 581 -21.52 12.50 9.46
C LEU A 581 -23.03 12.66 9.63
N THR A 582 -23.61 12.16 10.72
CA THR A 582 -25.06 12.15 10.92
C THR A 582 -25.61 13.45 11.48
N GLY A 583 -24.74 14.45 11.74
CA GLY A 583 -25.16 15.70 12.41
C GLY A 583 -25.73 15.44 13.82
N ALA A 584 -25.60 14.19 14.31
CA ALA A 584 -25.83 13.93 15.72
C ALA A 584 -24.94 14.93 16.46
N ARG A 585 -25.55 15.87 17.18
CA ARG A 585 -24.81 16.79 18.03
C ARG A 585 -23.89 15.90 18.87
N GLU A 586 -22.61 15.82 18.43
CA GLU A 586 -21.61 15.47 19.39
C GLU A 586 -21.88 16.47 20.50
N VAL A 587 -22.36 15.98 21.62
CA VAL A 587 -22.14 16.65 22.91
C VAL A 587 -20.70 17.01 22.80
N ALA A 588 -20.39 18.31 22.73
CA ALA A 588 -19.07 18.83 22.37
C ALA A 588 -18.03 18.05 23.16
N ALA A 589 -17.58 16.95 22.60
CA ALA A 589 -16.55 16.13 23.22
C ALA A 589 -15.39 17.09 23.35
N ALA A 590 -14.87 17.23 24.56
CA ALA A 590 -13.73 18.13 24.80
C ALA A 590 -12.70 17.91 23.69
N PRO A 591 -12.14 18.97 23.11
CA PRO A 591 -11.14 18.85 22.07
C PRO A 591 -10.11 17.81 22.47
N ARG A 592 -9.79 16.86 21.60
CA ARG A 592 -8.72 15.92 21.87
C ARG A 592 -7.40 16.47 21.36
N PRO A 593 -6.28 16.11 21.98
CA PRO A 593 -4.97 16.38 21.41
C PRO A 593 -4.78 15.66 20.08
N LEU A 594 -4.26 16.37 19.08
CA LEU A 594 -3.81 15.84 17.81
C LEU A 594 -2.29 16.03 17.73
N PRO A 595 -1.50 15.10 18.24
CA PRO A 595 -0.04 15.18 18.19
C PRO A 595 0.47 14.91 16.78
N PHE A 596 1.57 15.57 16.42
CA PHE A 596 2.28 15.38 15.18
C PHE A 596 3.78 15.60 15.39
N THR A 597 4.57 15.09 14.47
CA THR A 597 6.03 15.22 14.48
C THR A 597 6.54 15.40 13.05
N TRP A 598 7.78 15.86 12.90
CA TRP A 598 8.44 16.05 11.61
C TRP A 598 9.94 15.79 11.73
N ILE A 599 10.67 15.78 10.60
CA ILE A 599 12.11 15.58 10.58
C ILE A 599 12.80 16.81 11.23
N GLY A 600 13.50 16.58 12.32
CA GLY A 600 14.21 17.60 13.05
C GLY A 600 14.57 17.14 14.46
N LYS A 601 15.46 17.89 15.11
CA LYS A 601 15.88 17.56 16.46
C LYS A 601 14.75 17.89 17.45
N GLU A 602 14.16 16.84 18.04
CA GLU A 602 13.00 16.94 18.92
C GLU A 602 11.84 17.73 18.31
N ALA A 603 11.64 17.59 16.98
CA ALA A 603 10.60 18.29 16.26
C ALA A 603 9.24 17.65 16.50
N ARG A 604 8.37 18.36 17.23
CA ARG A 604 7.08 17.86 17.68
C ARG A 604 6.07 18.98 17.90
N GLY A 605 4.81 18.64 17.78
CA GLY A 605 3.74 19.61 18.04
C GLY A 605 2.46 18.93 18.48
N VAL A 606 1.52 19.75 18.89
CA VAL A 606 0.17 19.32 19.21
C VAL A 606 -0.83 20.39 18.83
N ARG A 607 -1.92 19.96 18.25
CA ARG A 607 -3.12 20.79 18.12
C ARG A 607 -4.15 20.36 19.14
N HIS A 608 -4.73 21.30 19.85
CA HIS A 608 -5.81 21.09 20.81
C HIS A 608 -6.89 22.15 20.64
N GLY A 609 -8.00 21.78 20.04
CA GLY A 609 -9.00 22.73 19.55
C GLY A 609 -8.45 23.57 18.39
N SER A 610 -8.56 24.89 18.48
CA SER A 610 -7.95 25.81 17.51
C SER A 610 -6.49 26.13 17.81
N VAL A 611 -5.99 25.81 19.01
CA VAL A 611 -4.63 26.18 19.41
C VAL A 611 -3.62 25.12 18.99
N LYS A 612 -2.55 25.57 18.36
CA LYS A 612 -1.44 24.72 17.87
C LYS A 612 -0.12 25.15 18.47
N LEU A 613 0.63 24.17 18.96
CA LEU A 613 1.99 24.35 19.49
C LEU A 613 2.98 23.64 18.57
N LEU A 614 4.04 24.35 18.18
CA LEU A 614 5.24 23.82 17.53
C LEU A 614 6.42 23.92 18.49
N ALA A 615 7.20 22.83 18.62
CA ALA A 615 8.38 22.78 19.47
C ALA A 615 9.50 22.02 18.79
N THR A 616 10.72 22.57 18.89
CA THR A 616 11.98 21.94 18.49
C THR A 616 13.02 22.13 19.59
N ALA A 617 14.16 21.40 19.51
CA ALA A 617 15.23 21.59 20.47
C ALA A 617 15.96 22.93 20.33
N ASP A 618 16.00 23.48 19.12
CA ASP A 618 16.92 24.55 18.74
C ASP A 618 16.23 25.92 18.60
N GLN A 619 14.89 25.98 18.70
CA GLN A 619 14.10 27.19 18.54
C GLN A 619 13.10 27.38 19.70
N PRO A 620 12.78 28.63 20.07
CA PRO A 620 11.66 28.88 20.96
C PRO A 620 10.36 28.25 20.39
N PRO A 621 9.50 27.71 21.27
CA PRO A 621 8.23 27.15 20.80
C PRO A 621 7.34 28.26 20.23
N LEU A 622 6.60 27.89 19.15
CA LEU A 622 5.63 28.78 18.52
C LEU A 622 4.22 28.32 18.90
N LEU A 623 3.35 29.27 19.17
CA LEU A 623 1.96 29.04 19.51
C LEU A 623 1.07 29.82 18.56
N PHE A 624 0.05 29.16 17.99
CA PHE A 624 -0.88 29.75 17.02
C PHE A 624 -2.34 29.45 17.42
N ASP A 625 -3.24 30.38 17.10
CA ASP A 625 -4.68 30.12 17.12
C ASP A 625 -5.19 30.04 15.68
N LEU A 626 -5.41 28.85 15.18
CA LEU A 626 -5.82 28.59 13.80
C LEU A 626 -7.22 29.12 13.45
N ALA A 627 -8.06 29.46 14.45
CA ALA A 627 -9.35 30.08 14.20
C ALA A 627 -9.22 31.54 13.74
N SER A 628 -8.24 32.26 14.28
CA SER A 628 -7.99 33.68 13.96
C SER A 628 -6.78 33.88 13.03
N ASP A 629 -5.92 32.88 12.89
CA ASP A 629 -4.70 32.90 12.10
C ASP A 629 -4.45 31.53 11.44
N PRO A 630 -5.29 31.15 10.47
CA PRO A 630 -5.18 29.84 9.80
C PRO A 630 -3.88 29.66 9.00
N ASP A 631 -3.24 30.77 8.60
CA ASP A 631 -1.97 30.79 7.87
C ASP A 631 -0.74 30.84 8.79
N GLU A 632 -0.91 30.79 10.11
CA GLU A 632 0.17 30.75 11.12
C GLU A 632 1.21 31.87 10.98
N ARG A 633 0.76 33.08 10.66
CA ARG A 633 1.64 34.24 10.42
C ARG A 633 1.94 35.06 11.69
N ARG A 634 1.17 34.87 12.76
CA ARG A 634 1.21 35.69 13.99
C ARG A 634 1.26 34.79 15.22
N PRO A 635 2.46 34.35 15.63
CA PRO A 635 2.62 33.60 16.86
C PRO A 635 2.05 34.35 18.06
N LEU A 636 1.36 33.63 18.94
CA LEU A 636 0.82 34.16 20.18
C LEU A 636 1.93 34.29 21.24
N ASP A 637 1.96 35.41 21.93
CA ASP A 637 2.77 35.61 23.14
C ASP A 637 1.88 35.50 24.38
N ASP A 638 1.58 34.24 24.77
CA ASP A 638 0.77 33.92 25.94
C ASP A 638 1.44 32.79 26.76
N PRO A 639 2.19 33.14 27.80
CA PRO A 639 2.90 32.17 28.63
C PRO A 639 1.99 31.16 29.34
N ALA A 640 0.76 31.55 29.71
CA ALA A 640 -0.18 30.66 30.40
C ALA A 640 -0.75 29.60 29.42
N LEU A 641 -1.12 30.05 28.23
CA LEU A 641 -1.58 29.16 27.15
C LEU A 641 -0.45 28.25 26.70
N LEU A 642 0.78 28.76 26.57
CA LEU A 642 1.95 27.96 26.24
C LEU A 642 2.21 26.87 27.29
N ALA A 643 2.13 27.18 28.60
CA ALA A 643 2.26 26.17 29.63
C ALA A 643 1.19 25.09 29.55
N THR A 644 -0.05 25.49 29.24
CA THR A 644 -1.17 24.57 29.04
C THR A 644 -0.89 23.65 27.87
N GLN A 645 -0.50 24.19 26.72
CA GLN A 645 -0.25 23.36 25.49
C GLN A 645 0.97 22.45 25.65
N ARG A 646 2.00 22.88 26.39
CA ARG A 646 3.13 22.01 26.76
C ARG A 646 2.67 20.80 27.59
N SER A 647 1.75 21.04 28.55
CA SER A 647 1.19 19.93 29.34
C SER A 647 0.38 18.97 28.49
N VAL A 648 -0.41 19.48 27.52
CA VAL A 648 -1.16 18.67 26.55
C VAL A 648 -0.20 17.83 25.70
N LEU A 649 0.86 18.45 25.14
CA LEU A 649 1.88 17.76 24.34
C LEU A 649 2.55 16.66 25.15
N ALA A 650 3.02 16.97 26.35
CA ALA A 650 3.68 15.99 27.23
C ALA A 650 2.76 14.82 27.61
N SER A 651 1.45 15.06 27.74
CA SER A 651 0.48 13.98 27.96
C SER A 651 0.31 13.09 26.73
N ALA A 652 0.23 13.69 25.53
CA ALA A 652 0.15 12.95 24.28
C ALA A 652 1.42 12.10 24.04
N GLU A 653 2.60 12.69 24.28
CA GLU A 653 3.88 11.98 24.16
C GLU A 653 4.02 10.78 25.11
N ARG A 654 3.52 10.91 26.34
CA ARG A 654 3.48 9.75 27.27
C ARG A 654 2.58 8.65 26.75
N ALA A 655 1.38 8.98 26.27
CA ALA A 655 0.46 8.01 25.70
C ALA A 655 1.08 7.32 24.48
N ASP A 656 1.75 8.05 23.61
CA ASP A 656 2.46 7.50 22.45
C ASP A 656 3.63 6.59 22.88
N ALA A 657 4.41 6.97 23.90
CA ALA A 657 5.51 6.17 24.41
C ALA A 657 5.04 4.86 25.06
N GLU A 658 3.96 4.91 25.85
CA GLU A 658 3.32 3.72 26.42
C GLU A 658 2.82 2.78 25.32
N ARG A 659 2.18 3.36 24.31
CA ARG A 659 1.69 2.61 23.15
C ARG A 659 2.83 1.96 22.36
N ARG A 660 3.87 2.71 22.06
CA ARG A 660 5.07 2.20 21.36
C ARG A 660 5.72 1.05 22.13
N THR A 661 5.80 1.18 23.47
CA THR A 661 6.34 0.11 24.34
C THR A 661 5.47 -1.13 24.28
N ALA A 662 4.14 -0.99 24.35
CA ALA A 662 3.21 -2.10 24.25
C ALA A 662 3.30 -2.81 22.89
N LEU A 663 3.38 -2.03 21.78
CA LEU A 663 3.56 -2.57 20.44
C LEU A 663 4.89 -3.34 20.32
N ALA A 664 5.99 -2.77 20.83
CA ALA A 664 7.30 -3.44 20.80
C ALA A 664 7.31 -4.75 21.60
N ALA A 665 6.58 -4.81 22.71
CA ALA A 665 6.46 -6.02 23.51
C ALA A 665 5.55 -7.10 22.87
N ALA A 666 4.53 -6.68 22.10
CA ALA A 666 3.60 -7.58 21.43
C ALA A 666 4.13 -8.12 20.09
N GLY A 667 5.20 -7.50 19.56
CA GLY A 667 5.57 -7.68 18.17
C GLY A 667 6.60 -8.74 17.90
N GLU A 668 6.24 -9.69 17.04
CA GLU A 668 7.20 -10.45 16.27
C GLU A 668 7.76 -9.61 15.13
N LYS A 669 9.05 -9.80 14.81
CA LYS A 669 9.70 -9.13 13.68
C LYS A 669 9.05 -9.59 12.36
N ARG A 670 8.32 -8.69 11.71
CA ARG A 670 7.89 -8.90 10.32
C ARG A 670 9.12 -8.73 9.43
N GLN A 671 9.42 -9.71 8.61
CA GLN A 671 10.49 -9.57 7.63
C GLN A 671 10.03 -8.62 6.51
N GLY A 672 10.66 -7.46 6.39
CA GLY A 672 10.60 -6.61 5.21
C GLY A 672 11.39 -7.24 4.05
N GLY A 673 11.05 -6.84 2.84
CA GLY A 673 11.81 -7.20 1.64
C GLY A 673 13.21 -6.53 1.64
N VAL A 674 14.07 -6.99 0.76
CA VAL A 674 15.36 -6.32 0.47
C VAL A 674 15.11 -5.18 -0.50
N ALA A 675 15.68 -4.00 -0.25
CA ALA A 675 15.60 -2.88 -1.18
C ALA A 675 16.14 -3.29 -2.55
N SER A 676 15.32 -3.17 -3.58
CA SER A 676 15.74 -3.39 -4.97
C SER A 676 16.33 -2.09 -5.52
N GLU A 677 17.19 -2.20 -6.55
CA GLU A 677 17.72 -1.03 -7.25
C GLU A 677 16.59 -0.13 -7.78
N ARG A 678 15.52 -0.72 -8.26
CA ARG A 678 14.30 0.00 -8.69
C ARG A 678 13.73 0.90 -7.59
N ILE A 679 13.63 0.41 -6.35
CA ILE A 679 13.15 1.22 -5.21
C ILE A 679 14.13 2.37 -4.95
N MET A 680 15.43 2.12 -5.02
CA MET A 680 16.46 3.15 -4.85
C MET A 680 16.41 4.20 -5.96
N GLU A 681 16.17 3.81 -7.21
CA GLU A 681 15.95 4.73 -8.32
C GLU A 681 14.71 5.59 -8.12
N SER A 682 13.60 4.99 -7.66
CA SER A 682 12.36 5.71 -7.34
C SER A 682 12.57 6.71 -6.21
N LEU A 683 13.32 6.34 -5.16
CA LEU A 683 13.67 7.24 -4.06
C LEU A 683 14.56 8.41 -4.51
N ARG A 684 15.51 8.16 -5.44
CA ARG A 684 16.31 9.23 -6.06
C ARG A 684 15.46 10.17 -6.92
N ALA A 685 14.54 9.62 -7.70
CA ALA A 685 13.64 10.40 -8.57
C ALA A 685 12.72 11.33 -7.78
N LEU A 686 12.43 11.01 -6.52
CA LEU A 686 11.66 11.84 -5.60
C LEU A 686 12.53 12.73 -4.70
N GLY A 687 13.88 12.61 -4.77
CA GLY A 687 14.81 13.43 -3.98
C GLY A 687 15.05 12.95 -2.55
N TYR A 688 14.64 11.76 -2.18
CA TYR A 688 14.83 11.21 -0.81
C TYR A 688 16.24 10.65 -0.56
N VAL A 689 16.96 10.28 -1.61
CA VAL A 689 18.35 9.76 -1.56
C VAL A 689 19.16 10.41 -2.68
N GLN A 690 20.45 10.66 -2.41
CA GLN A 690 21.40 11.20 -3.39
C GLN A 690 22.06 10.10 -4.18
#